data_f78b7a8213ee66264ba2682edd3dba02
#
_entry.id   f78b7a8213ee66264ba2682edd3dba02
#
_cell.length_a   1.000
_cell.length_b   1.000
_cell.length_c   1.000
_cell.angle_alpha   90.00
_cell.angle_beta   90.00
_cell.angle_gamma   90.00
#
_symmetry.space_group_name_H-M   'P 1'
#
loop_
_entity.id
_entity.type
_entity.pdbx_description
1 polymer ?
#
loop_
_entity_poly.entity_id
_entity_poly.type
_entity_poly.pdbx_seq_one_letter_code
_entity_poly.pdbx_strand_id
1 'polypeptide(L)'
;MNKEYENEIDRTIAKQFRKTEQRLMEDICRRIKKEGRITTTADYELHRLEFLGQTGYQIRRLLYGAARSAGTTINKLYDQAMQDTHIRDKELYKAKGKDHIPYKDNEEFQRLAEGLKRQTNERLGNLTNSSQVGFTTIGKDGKKKFHSVPDFVNKRLDQVMVDIASGAVGYEEGIRHLVRDMTNSGLRTIDYGTGKSDRVDVAARRAILTGLNQLSGQMAIEDARRLGTNLFEVDWHEGARTDGSHGISDHAWWQGKVYTLDGLREICGYGQVTGLQGANCYHYFLPFIEGVSQRAYTDEALERLYKQAQETIEYDGKANTLYGWTQEQRRKEVEIRAQREKIACLKAAGIEGETLTIEKCKYQLMLDRYREMCNALDLKTQKERIYTGVVSGKLTPSRKEYAEYLQKKAGPEARSETPGSMTEEQLNEAVTRRNQAQREAAELEKEAEQHASNRHEARRRRNYVTADKEAAKESMARAALFERQIEYDKIDSSIKQELREREQFVLSQFKRAKDSSIDYALKVINKDRCEEERRTSFSPWRYTQNCTKCVVAYELRRRGYDVVARPLYEINDRFRGTWARAMSPDGAGLTGYPVYGGNGEEIMSYAEDSIKRFDDGARFIVQCSWKDGGAHVFNAELLDGTVRFVDPQIGEDVGVSTFKDMAPGSVGVFRCDNAFIGPEIFRAVEEMK
;
A
#
# COMPACT_ATOMS: atom_id res chain seq x y z
N MET A 1 -23.64 4.00 17.93
CA MET A 1 -22.80 3.83 19.16
C MET A 1 -21.86 5.03 19.27
N ASN A 2 -21.69 5.59 20.46
CA ASN A 2 -20.89 6.80 20.61
C ASN A 2 -19.42 6.52 20.28
N LYS A 3 -18.77 7.39 19.47
CA LYS A 3 -17.34 7.32 19.11
C LYS A 3 -16.41 7.27 20.34
N GLU A 4 -16.92 7.66 21.50
CA GLU A 4 -16.25 7.55 22.80
C GLU A 4 -16.02 6.10 23.24
N TYR A 5 -16.99 5.19 23.02
CA TYR A 5 -16.82 3.77 23.35
C TYR A 5 -15.75 3.09 22.51
N GLU A 6 -15.65 3.43 21.22
CA GLU A 6 -14.57 2.94 20.37
C GLU A 6 -13.20 3.34 20.87
N ASN A 7 -13.06 4.65 21.19
CA ASN A 7 -11.82 5.20 21.71
C ASN A 7 -11.44 4.54 23.04
N GLU A 8 -12.44 4.26 23.89
CA GLU A 8 -12.21 3.61 25.17
C GLU A 8 -11.79 2.14 24.99
N ILE A 9 -12.40 1.40 24.06
CA ILE A 9 -11.99 0.03 23.71
C ILE A 9 -10.55 0.02 23.17
N ASP A 10 -10.20 0.94 22.27
CA ASP A 10 -8.84 1.05 21.74
C ASP A 10 -7.82 1.47 22.80
N ARG A 11 -8.16 2.39 23.69
CA ARG A 11 -7.29 2.87 24.79
C ARG A 11 -7.08 1.84 25.88
N THR A 12 -8.07 1.01 26.17
CA THR A 12 -8.03 0.08 27.29
C THR A 12 -7.76 -1.35 26.83
N ILE A 13 -8.69 -1.96 26.13
CA ILE A 13 -8.71 -3.40 25.87
C ILE A 13 -7.74 -3.76 24.73
N ALA A 14 -7.89 -3.12 23.57
CA ALA A 14 -7.00 -3.37 22.43
C ALA A 14 -5.53 -3.07 22.79
N LYS A 15 -5.29 -2.02 23.58
CA LYS A 15 -3.96 -1.67 24.10
C LYS A 15 -3.38 -2.78 24.98
N GLN A 16 -4.19 -3.46 25.80
CA GLN A 16 -3.70 -4.57 26.63
C GLN A 16 -3.28 -5.77 25.78
N PHE A 17 -4.07 -6.15 24.78
CA PHE A 17 -3.70 -7.24 23.87
C PHE A 17 -2.44 -6.90 23.07
N ARG A 18 -2.31 -5.67 22.59
CA ARG A 18 -1.10 -5.19 21.89
C ARG A 18 0.14 -5.20 22.80
N LYS A 19 -0.02 -4.80 24.06
CA LYS A 19 1.07 -4.88 25.06
C LYS A 19 1.49 -6.33 25.33
N THR A 20 0.53 -7.23 25.37
CA THR A 20 0.78 -8.66 25.56
C THR A 20 1.48 -9.26 24.35
N GLU A 21 1.02 -8.95 23.14
CA GLU A 21 1.64 -9.32 21.87
C GLU A 21 3.11 -8.88 21.81
N GLN A 22 3.37 -7.62 22.08
CA GLN A 22 4.72 -7.05 22.06
C GLN A 22 5.64 -7.74 23.08
N ARG A 23 5.16 -7.93 24.33
CA ARG A 23 5.94 -8.63 25.37
C ARG A 23 6.29 -10.06 24.98
N LEU A 24 5.36 -10.76 24.33
CA LEU A 24 5.59 -12.11 23.85
C LEU A 24 6.66 -12.13 22.76
N MET A 25 6.56 -11.25 21.77
CA MET A 25 7.55 -11.17 20.69
C MET A 25 8.93 -10.77 21.19
N GLU A 26 9.02 -9.79 22.10
CA GLU A 26 10.29 -9.41 22.74
C GLU A 26 10.88 -10.54 23.59
N ASP A 27 10.04 -11.33 24.27
CA ASP A 27 10.51 -12.46 25.05
C ASP A 27 11.10 -13.57 24.16
N ILE A 28 10.44 -13.86 23.03
CA ILE A 28 10.98 -14.76 22.00
C ILE A 28 12.37 -14.25 21.56
N CYS A 29 12.50 -12.96 21.24
CA CYS A 29 13.77 -12.38 20.81
C CYS A 29 14.87 -12.45 21.86
N ARG A 30 14.55 -12.18 23.15
CA ARG A 30 15.50 -12.30 24.26
C ARG A 30 16.00 -13.72 24.47
N ARG A 31 15.12 -14.71 24.30
CA ARG A 31 15.49 -16.13 24.43
C ARG A 31 16.39 -16.54 23.28
N ILE A 32 16.09 -16.17 22.05
CA ILE A 32 16.94 -16.45 20.90
C ILE A 32 18.35 -15.85 21.09
N LYS A 33 18.45 -14.62 21.59
CA LYS A 33 19.74 -14.00 21.92
C LYS A 33 20.53 -14.85 22.92
N LYS A 34 19.85 -15.44 23.91
CA LYS A 34 20.46 -16.29 24.93
C LYS A 34 20.92 -17.62 24.32
N GLU A 35 20.12 -18.19 23.41
CA GLU A 35 20.40 -19.47 22.73
C GLU A 35 21.49 -19.37 21.66
N GLY A 36 21.73 -18.20 21.08
CA GLY A 36 22.73 -17.97 20.00
C GLY A 36 24.18 -18.23 20.39
N ARG A 37 24.45 -18.76 21.62
CA ARG A 37 25.77 -19.15 22.12
C ARG A 37 25.93 -20.68 22.35
N ILE A 38 24.99 -21.48 21.85
CA ILE A 38 24.98 -22.94 22.07
C ILE A 38 26.01 -23.60 21.17
N THR A 39 26.85 -24.42 21.76
CA THR A 39 28.05 -25.00 21.12
C THR A 39 27.91 -26.47 20.74
N THR A 40 26.91 -27.20 21.24
CA THR A 40 26.68 -28.60 20.91
C THR A 40 25.24 -28.89 20.51
N THR A 41 25.04 -29.91 19.65
CA THR A 41 23.70 -30.34 19.19
C THR A 41 22.83 -30.83 20.35
N ALA A 42 23.40 -31.51 21.35
CA ALA A 42 22.66 -32.03 22.50
C ALA A 42 22.17 -30.89 23.43
N ASP A 43 23.02 -29.90 23.70
CA ASP A 43 22.63 -28.72 24.47
C ASP A 43 21.57 -27.89 23.71
N TYR A 44 21.70 -27.79 22.40
CA TYR A 44 20.71 -27.15 21.58
C TYR A 44 19.31 -27.77 21.67
N GLU A 45 19.22 -29.10 21.55
CA GLU A 45 17.93 -29.83 21.64
C GLU A 45 17.31 -29.72 23.03
N LEU A 46 18.10 -29.79 24.12
CA LEU A 46 17.62 -29.64 25.48
C LEU A 46 17.04 -28.23 25.73
N HIS A 47 17.78 -27.19 25.38
CA HIS A 47 17.36 -25.82 25.52
C HIS A 47 16.12 -25.50 24.62
N ARG A 48 16.05 -26.10 23.43
CA ARG A 48 14.91 -26.00 22.57
C ARG A 48 13.63 -26.58 23.22
N LEU A 49 13.69 -27.72 23.85
CA LEU A 49 12.58 -28.31 24.58
C LEU A 49 12.12 -27.45 25.77
N GLU A 50 13.08 -26.91 26.54
CA GLU A 50 12.79 -25.95 27.62
C GLU A 50 12.15 -24.65 27.07
N PHE A 51 12.69 -24.11 25.98
CA PHE A 51 12.16 -22.93 25.32
C PHE A 51 10.70 -23.12 24.92
N LEU A 52 10.36 -24.25 24.28
CA LEU A 52 8.99 -24.54 23.80
C LEU A 52 8.03 -24.74 24.98
N GLY A 53 8.43 -25.46 26.02
CA GLY A 53 7.61 -25.69 27.21
C GLY A 53 7.30 -24.39 27.96
N GLN A 54 8.31 -23.56 28.19
CA GLN A 54 8.13 -22.26 28.84
C GLN A 54 7.34 -21.26 27.96
N THR A 55 7.54 -21.27 26.64
CA THR A 55 6.82 -20.38 25.73
C THR A 55 5.32 -20.65 25.75
N GLY A 56 4.91 -21.91 25.67
CA GLY A 56 3.49 -22.30 25.74
C GLY A 56 2.81 -21.90 27.05
N TYR A 57 3.49 -22.04 28.18
CA TYR A 57 2.97 -21.63 29.49
C TYR A 57 2.83 -20.09 29.59
N GLN A 58 3.86 -19.37 29.17
CA GLN A 58 3.84 -17.90 29.24
C GLN A 58 2.82 -17.28 28.32
N ILE A 59 2.64 -17.81 27.10
CA ILE A 59 1.59 -17.38 26.18
C ILE A 59 0.22 -17.47 26.87
N ARG A 60 -0.10 -18.63 27.43
CA ARG A 60 -1.37 -18.84 28.15
C ARG A 60 -1.53 -17.85 29.30
N ARG A 61 -0.50 -17.67 30.13
CA ARG A 61 -0.51 -16.77 31.28
C ARG A 61 -0.75 -15.31 30.86
N LEU A 62 -0.05 -14.85 29.82
CA LEU A 62 -0.15 -13.48 29.33
C LEU A 62 -1.52 -13.18 28.67
N LEU A 63 -2.00 -14.10 27.81
CA LEU A 63 -3.28 -13.95 27.15
C LEU A 63 -4.44 -14.05 28.12
N TYR A 64 -4.41 -14.99 29.06
CA TYR A 64 -5.42 -15.12 30.11
C TYR A 64 -5.46 -13.87 31.00
N GLY A 65 -4.31 -13.32 31.38
CA GLY A 65 -4.25 -12.06 32.13
C GLY A 65 -4.86 -10.87 31.36
N ALA A 66 -4.61 -10.78 30.06
CA ALA A 66 -5.19 -9.76 29.20
C ALA A 66 -6.72 -9.92 29.08
N ALA A 67 -7.21 -11.13 28.85
CA ALA A 67 -8.66 -11.40 28.74
C ALA A 67 -9.40 -11.14 30.06
N ARG A 68 -8.83 -11.55 31.20
CA ARG A 68 -9.42 -11.30 32.54
C ARG A 68 -9.52 -9.81 32.84
N SER A 69 -8.45 -9.04 32.57
CA SER A 69 -8.45 -7.59 32.76
C SER A 69 -9.42 -6.89 31.81
N ALA A 70 -9.54 -7.38 30.56
CA ALA A 70 -10.52 -6.90 29.60
C ALA A 70 -11.95 -7.12 30.09
N GLY A 71 -12.27 -8.28 30.68
CA GLY A 71 -13.61 -8.62 31.16
C GLY A 71 -14.18 -7.63 32.17
N THR A 72 -13.35 -7.13 33.10
CA THR A 72 -13.78 -6.10 34.07
C THR A 72 -14.15 -4.79 33.38
N THR A 73 -13.36 -4.37 32.38
CA THR A 73 -13.63 -3.13 31.62
C THR A 73 -14.86 -3.29 30.75
N ILE A 74 -15.04 -4.45 30.11
CA ILE A 74 -16.21 -4.76 29.29
C ILE A 74 -17.50 -4.64 30.08
N ASN A 75 -17.56 -5.24 31.27
CA ASN A 75 -18.76 -5.18 32.08
C ASN A 75 -19.19 -3.74 32.36
N LYS A 76 -18.24 -2.85 32.70
CA LYS A 76 -18.49 -1.43 32.90
C LYS A 76 -18.98 -0.74 31.62
N LEU A 77 -18.35 -1.01 30.48
CA LEU A 77 -18.73 -0.43 29.18
C LEU A 77 -20.15 -0.85 28.77
N TYR A 78 -20.53 -2.11 29.02
CA TYR A 78 -21.87 -2.60 28.73
C TYR A 78 -22.92 -1.90 29.60
N ASP A 79 -22.69 -1.79 30.91
CA ASP A 79 -23.63 -1.13 31.82
C ASP A 79 -23.80 0.36 31.47
N GLN A 80 -22.72 1.04 31.11
CA GLN A 80 -22.77 2.42 30.69
C GLN A 80 -23.48 2.58 29.33
N ALA A 81 -23.19 1.73 28.34
CA ALA A 81 -23.87 1.75 27.05
C ALA A 81 -25.37 1.52 27.18
N MET A 82 -25.78 0.63 28.09
CA MET A 82 -27.19 0.40 28.43
C MET A 82 -27.85 1.65 28.99
N GLN A 83 -27.23 2.26 29.98
CA GLN A 83 -27.77 3.49 30.58
C GLN A 83 -27.91 4.61 29.55
N ASP A 84 -26.88 4.85 28.75
CA ASP A 84 -26.85 5.94 27.76
C ASP A 84 -27.85 5.71 26.63
N THR A 85 -28.06 4.46 26.19
CA THR A 85 -29.03 4.12 25.15
C THR A 85 -30.46 4.31 25.70
N HIS A 86 -30.75 3.78 26.85
CA HIS A 86 -32.08 3.85 27.44
C HIS A 86 -32.50 5.26 27.84
N ILE A 87 -31.59 6.10 28.33
CA ILE A 87 -31.89 7.49 28.67
C ILE A 87 -32.34 8.30 27.44
N ARG A 88 -31.80 8.02 26.26
CA ARG A 88 -32.18 8.70 25.01
C ARG A 88 -33.65 8.47 24.64
N ASP A 89 -34.21 7.32 24.98
CA ASP A 89 -35.58 6.97 24.62
C ASP A 89 -36.63 7.53 25.61
N LYS A 90 -36.18 8.14 26.72
CA LYS A 90 -37.03 8.68 27.78
C LYS A 90 -38.09 9.67 27.26
N GLU A 91 -37.76 10.54 26.34
CA GLU A 91 -38.73 11.50 25.79
C GLU A 91 -39.79 10.82 24.89
N LEU A 92 -39.45 9.72 24.24
CA LEU A 92 -40.42 8.92 23.47
C LEU A 92 -41.45 8.23 24.40
N TYR A 93 -40.98 7.70 25.53
CA TYR A 93 -41.86 7.15 26.57
C TYR A 93 -42.82 8.21 27.11
N LYS A 94 -42.30 9.39 27.44
CA LYS A 94 -43.11 10.52 27.90
C LYS A 94 -44.14 10.96 26.86
N ALA A 95 -43.76 11.09 25.58
CA ALA A 95 -44.68 11.46 24.51
C ALA A 95 -45.81 10.45 24.29
N LYS A 96 -45.58 9.17 24.62
CA LYS A 96 -46.57 8.09 24.56
C LYS A 96 -47.34 7.88 25.86
N GLY A 97 -47.10 8.72 26.90
CA GLY A 97 -47.75 8.56 28.19
C GLY A 97 -47.43 7.24 28.90
N LYS A 98 -46.22 6.67 28.64
CA LYS A 98 -45.77 5.42 29.22
C LYS A 98 -44.65 5.65 30.24
N ASP A 99 -44.57 4.77 31.25
CA ASP A 99 -43.53 4.84 32.27
C ASP A 99 -42.18 4.39 31.68
N HIS A 100 -41.16 5.22 31.85
CA HIS A 100 -39.79 4.91 31.54
C HIS A 100 -39.09 4.30 32.77
N ILE A 101 -38.91 2.98 32.77
CA ILE A 101 -38.26 2.28 33.90
C ILE A 101 -36.75 2.43 33.77
N PRO A 102 -36.04 3.06 34.74
CA PRO A 102 -34.58 3.18 34.66
C PRO A 102 -33.90 1.81 34.51
N TYR A 103 -32.74 1.76 33.78
CA TYR A 103 -31.99 0.51 33.54
C TYR A 103 -31.75 -0.30 34.82
N LYS A 104 -31.42 0.36 35.94
CA LYS A 104 -31.14 -0.28 37.22
C LYS A 104 -32.33 -1.01 37.81
N ASP A 105 -33.55 -0.62 37.45
CA ASP A 105 -34.81 -1.18 37.95
C ASP A 105 -35.46 -2.05 36.86
N ASN A 106 -34.85 -2.21 35.68
CA ASN A 106 -35.38 -2.96 34.54
C ASN A 106 -34.71 -4.34 34.44
N GLU A 107 -35.31 -5.34 35.07
CA GLU A 107 -34.77 -6.70 35.12
C GLU A 107 -34.58 -7.35 33.73
N GLU A 108 -35.44 -7.00 32.75
CA GLU A 108 -35.35 -7.57 31.41
C GLU A 108 -34.08 -7.06 30.69
N PHE A 109 -33.78 -5.75 30.77
CA PHE A 109 -32.57 -5.17 30.24
C PHE A 109 -31.31 -5.64 30.98
N GLN A 110 -31.40 -5.86 32.30
CA GLN A 110 -30.29 -6.42 33.04
C GLN A 110 -29.98 -7.87 32.61
N ARG A 111 -31.01 -8.71 32.42
CA ARG A 111 -30.84 -10.08 31.92
C ARG A 111 -30.24 -10.12 30.51
N LEU A 112 -30.68 -9.21 29.63
CA LEU A 112 -30.14 -9.05 28.30
C LEU A 112 -28.63 -8.67 28.32
N ALA A 113 -28.30 -7.68 29.13
CA ALA A 113 -26.92 -7.25 29.31
C ALA A 113 -26.00 -8.37 29.84
N GLU A 114 -26.46 -9.10 30.85
CA GLU A 114 -25.70 -10.22 31.43
C GLU A 114 -25.49 -11.36 30.43
N GLY A 115 -26.49 -11.66 29.60
CA GLY A 115 -26.34 -12.63 28.51
C GLY A 115 -25.26 -12.26 27.52
N LEU A 116 -25.26 -11.02 27.06
CA LEU A 116 -24.29 -10.51 26.06
C LEU A 116 -22.90 -10.28 26.66
N LYS A 117 -22.77 -9.82 27.91
CA LYS A 117 -21.51 -9.77 28.65
C LYS A 117 -20.86 -11.15 28.71
N ARG A 118 -21.64 -12.17 29.10
CA ARG A 118 -21.16 -13.55 29.15
C ARG A 118 -20.68 -14.03 27.79
N GLN A 119 -21.47 -13.87 26.74
CA GLN A 119 -21.12 -14.25 25.37
C GLN A 119 -19.83 -13.57 24.89
N THR A 120 -19.66 -12.27 25.19
CA THR A 120 -18.46 -11.52 24.79
C THR A 120 -17.23 -12.00 25.58
N ASN A 121 -17.37 -12.23 26.90
CA ASN A 121 -16.30 -12.76 27.74
C ASN A 121 -15.89 -14.18 27.33
N GLU A 122 -16.83 -15.04 26.94
CA GLU A 122 -16.55 -16.38 26.39
C GLU A 122 -15.76 -16.28 25.07
N ARG A 123 -16.16 -15.41 24.15
CA ARG A 123 -15.41 -15.16 22.90
C ARG A 123 -13.99 -14.68 23.17
N LEU A 124 -13.78 -13.79 24.15
CA LEU A 124 -12.45 -13.35 24.54
C LEU A 124 -11.65 -14.48 25.22
N GLY A 125 -12.31 -15.31 26.02
CA GLY A 125 -11.69 -16.51 26.61
C GLY A 125 -11.14 -17.44 25.52
N ASN A 126 -11.87 -17.64 24.43
CA ASN A 126 -11.42 -18.45 23.31
C ASN A 126 -10.16 -17.90 22.62
N LEU A 127 -9.93 -16.57 22.63
CA LEU A 127 -8.69 -15.97 22.12
C LEU A 127 -7.44 -16.35 22.95
N THR A 128 -7.63 -16.93 24.14
CA THR A 128 -6.52 -17.38 25.00
C THR A 128 -6.10 -18.82 24.73
N ASN A 129 -6.80 -19.52 23.84
CA ASN A 129 -6.45 -20.89 23.47
C ASN A 129 -5.14 -20.92 22.68
N SER A 130 -4.08 -21.47 23.30
CA SER A 130 -2.74 -21.45 22.76
C SER A 130 -2.57 -22.15 21.41
N SER A 131 -3.44 -23.10 21.06
CA SER A 131 -3.43 -23.78 19.76
C SER A 131 -3.96 -22.90 18.62
N GLN A 132 -4.76 -21.88 18.96
CA GLN A 132 -5.36 -20.94 18.00
C GLN A 132 -4.57 -19.65 17.85
N VAL A 133 -3.48 -19.47 18.60
CA VAL A 133 -2.66 -18.25 18.59
C VAL A 133 -1.32 -18.53 17.93
N GLY A 134 -0.92 -17.67 17.00
CA GLY A 134 0.29 -17.87 16.22
C GLY A 134 0.65 -16.73 15.28
N PHE A 135 1.43 -17.06 14.27
CA PHE A 135 1.88 -16.14 13.24
C PHE A 135 1.54 -16.68 11.85
N THR A 136 1.39 -15.78 10.89
CA THR A 136 1.14 -16.13 9.49
C THR A 136 2.40 -15.84 8.66
N THR A 137 2.86 -16.81 7.88
CA THR A 137 3.92 -16.62 6.89
C THR A 137 3.33 -16.62 5.48
N ILE A 138 4.04 -16.01 4.55
CA ILE A 138 3.70 -16.07 3.12
C ILE A 138 4.58 -17.15 2.50
N GLY A 139 3.97 -18.18 1.91
CA GLY A 139 4.66 -19.25 1.19
C GLY A 139 5.26 -18.76 -0.13
N LYS A 140 6.09 -19.60 -0.77
CA LYS A 140 6.63 -19.34 -2.12
C LYS A 140 5.53 -19.16 -3.18
N ASP A 141 4.37 -19.79 -2.94
CA ASP A 141 3.15 -19.70 -3.74
C ASP A 141 2.32 -18.41 -3.47
N GLY A 142 2.83 -17.48 -2.67
CA GLY A 142 2.14 -16.25 -2.26
C GLY A 142 1.00 -16.48 -1.25
N LYS A 143 0.68 -17.74 -0.88
CA LYS A 143 -0.41 -18.05 0.05
C LYS A 143 0.01 -17.85 1.50
N LYS A 144 -0.93 -17.32 2.29
CA LYS A 144 -0.74 -17.17 3.73
C LYS A 144 -0.93 -18.51 4.43
N LYS A 145 0.03 -18.89 5.27
CA LYS A 145 -0.02 -20.09 6.11
C LYS A 145 0.08 -19.71 7.58
N PHE A 146 -0.91 -20.13 8.38
CA PHE A 146 -0.88 -19.95 9.81
C PHE A 146 -0.01 -21.04 10.48
N HIS A 147 0.74 -20.63 11.48
CA HIS A 147 1.54 -21.50 12.36
C HIS A 147 1.25 -21.12 13.80
N SER A 148 1.00 -22.10 14.67
CA SER A 148 0.94 -21.83 16.10
C SER A 148 2.26 -21.22 16.58
N VAL A 149 2.27 -20.50 17.71
CA VAL A 149 3.52 -19.89 18.19
C VAL A 149 4.64 -20.95 18.37
N PRO A 150 4.37 -22.13 18.99
CA PRO A 150 5.39 -23.17 19.07
C PRO A 150 5.90 -23.65 17.71
N ASP A 151 5.00 -23.89 16.75
CA ASP A 151 5.38 -24.34 15.40
C ASP A 151 6.16 -23.30 14.63
N PHE A 152 5.76 -22.03 14.77
CA PHE A 152 6.47 -20.93 14.12
C PHE A 152 7.88 -20.81 14.65
N VAL A 153 8.01 -20.76 15.97
CA VAL A 153 9.32 -20.63 16.63
C VAL A 153 10.21 -21.81 16.28
N ASN A 154 9.69 -23.05 16.34
CA ASN A 154 10.43 -24.26 15.96
C ASN A 154 11.00 -24.16 14.55
N LYS A 155 10.12 -23.98 13.56
CA LYS A 155 10.52 -23.99 12.15
C LYS A 155 11.45 -22.84 11.80
N ARG A 156 11.19 -21.64 12.35
CA ARG A 156 11.98 -20.46 12.03
C ARG A 156 13.28 -20.40 12.81
N LEU A 157 13.26 -20.83 14.06
CA LEU A 157 14.48 -20.93 14.86
C LEU A 157 15.45 -21.96 14.25
N ASP A 158 14.95 -23.16 13.91
CA ASP A 158 15.73 -24.18 13.24
C ASP A 158 16.35 -23.68 11.94
N GLN A 159 15.55 -23.01 11.10
CA GLN A 159 16.04 -22.45 9.83
C GLN A 159 17.15 -21.41 10.08
N VAL A 160 16.91 -20.46 10.99
CA VAL A 160 17.89 -19.42 11.32
C VAL A 160 19.17 -20.01 11.89
N MET A 161 19.06 -21.02 12.76
CA MET A 161 20.22 -21.69 13.35
C MET A 161 21.02 -22.50 12.32
N VAL A 162 20.34 -23.19 11.40
CA VAL A 162 20.97 -23.86 10.25
C VAL A 162 21.68 -22.87 9.35
N ASP A 163 21.02 -21.76 9.02
CA ASP A 163 21.56 -20.71 8.15
C ASP A 163 22.80 -20.04 8.77
N ILE A 164 22.79 -19.81 10.09
CA ILE A 164 23.96 -19.29 10.84
C ILE A 164 25.08 -20.34 10.93
N ALA A 165 24.73 -21.58 11.26
CA ALA A 165 25.73 -22.66 11.44
C ALA A 165 26.40 -23.04 10.11
N SER A 166 25.69 -22.96 8.98
CA SER A 166 26.23 -23.18 7.64
C SER A 166 27.03 -21.99 7.09
N GLY A 167 27.03 -20.85 7.80
CA GLY A 167 27.62 -19.61 7.30
C GLY A 167 26.80 -18.90 6.20
N ALA A 168 25.57 -19.37 5.94
CA ALA A 168 24.70 -18.82 4.91
C ALA A 168 24.26 -17.38 5.22
N VAL A 169 24.02 -17.06 6.50
CA VAL A 169 23.71 -15.70 6.98
C VAL A 169 24.46 -15.40 8.28
N GLY A 170 24.79 -14.14 8.49
CA GLY A 170 25.27 -13.65 9.78
C GLY A 170 24.14 -13.68 10.84
N TYR A 171 24.52 -13.77 12.11
CA TYR A 171 23.57 -13.79 13.24
C TYR A 171 22.55 -12.66 13.20
N GLU A 172 22.98 -11.42 12.97
CA GLU A 172 22.09 -10.25 12.90
C GLU A 172 21.06 -10.35 11.77
N GLU A 173 21.47 -10.85 10.61
CA GLU A 173 20.58 -11.01 9.45
C GLU A 173 19.53 -12.08 9.71
N GLY A 174 19.91 -13.22 10.26
CA GLY A 174 19.00 -14.29 10.67
C GLY A 174 17.94 -13.80 11.65
N ILE A 175 18.37 -13.06 12.68
CA ILE A 175 17.45 -12.44 13.66
C ILE A 175 16.53 -11.40 13.00
N ARG A 176 17.05 -10.59 12.10
CA ARG A 176 16.23 -9.59 11.37
C ARG A 176 15.13 -10.24 10.56
N HIS A 177 15.40 -11.36 9.89
CA HIS A 177 14.39 -12.11 9.14
C HIS A 177 13.29 -12.65 10.06
N LEU A 178 13.65 -13.28 11.16
CA LEU A 178 12.69 -13.80 12.14
C LEU A 178 11.81 -12.67 12.72
N VAL A 179 12.43 -11.57 13.17
CA VAL A 179 11.72 -10.42 13.73
C VAL A 179 10.78 -9.81 12.69
N ARG A 180 11.23 -9.69 11.44
CA ARG A 180 10.38 -9.19 10.34
C ARG A 180 9.16 -10.08 10.14
N ASP A 181 9.31 -11.40 10.10
CA ASP A 181 8.20 -12.32 9.88
C ASP A 181 7.21 -12.28 11.05
N MET A 182 7.68 -12.21 12.30
CA MET A 182 6.81 -12.04 13.47
C MET A 182 6.05 -10.71 13.44
N THR A 183 6.73 -9.61 13.22
CA THR A 183 6.13 -8.27 13.34
C THR A 183 5.24 -7.91 12.16
N ASN A 184 5.56 -8.37 10.94
CA ASN A 184 4.68 -8.21 9.78
C ASN A 184 3.38 -9.01 9.93
N SER A 185 3.45 -10.21 10.50
CA SER A 185 2.27 -10.99 10.85
C SER A 185 1.47 -10.33 11.99
N GLY A 186 2.15 -9.91 13.03
CA GLY A 186 1.59 -9.73 14.37
C GLY A 186 1.07 -11.05 14.96
N LEU A 187 0.81 -11.06 16.25
CA LEU A 187 0.21 -12.20 16.93
C LEU A 187 -1.25 -12.34 16.48
N ARG A 188 -1.59 -13.49 15.91
CA ARG A 188 -2.90 -13.75 15.32
C ARG A 188 -3.62 -14.86 16.03
N THR A 189 -4.95 -14.82 15.99
CA THR A 189 -5.81 -15.94 16.32
C THR A 189 -6.44 -16.49 15.03
N ILE A 190 -6.59 -17.82 14.95
CA ILE A 190 -7.24 -18.50 13.82
C ILE A 190 -8.58 -19.06 14.24
N ASP A 191 -9.57 -18.87 13.39
CA ASP A 191 -10.83 -19.59 13.44
C ASP A 191 -10.69 -20.81 12.51
N TYR A 192 -10.56 -21.98 13.09
CA TYR A 192 -10.40 -23.22 12.31
C TYR A 192 -11.65 -23.60 11.51
N GLY A 193 -12.84 -23.11 11.90
CA GLY A 193 -14.07 -23.36 11.15
C GLY A 193 -14.11 -22.62 9.81
N THR A 194 -13.61 -21.39 9.78
CA THR A 194 -13.58 -20.55 8.58
C THR A 194 -12.20 -20.44 7.94
N GLY A 195 -11.13 -20.87 8.61
CA GLY A 195 -9.73 -20.69 8.21
C GLY A 195 -9.25 -19.24 8.29
N LYS A 196 -10.08 -18.31 8.75
CA LYS A 196 -9.75 -16.89 8.84
C LYS A 196 -8.86 -16.61 10.05
N SER A 197 -7.79 -15.86 9.85
CA SER A 197 -6.92 -15.40 10.93
C SER A 197 -6.92 -13.87 11.02
N ASP A 198 -7.07 -13.34 12.23
CA ASP A 198 -7.01 -11.92 12.54
C ASP A 198 -5.95 -11.66 13.62
N ARG A 199 -5.39 -10.45 13.70
CA ARG A 199 -4.57 -10.07 14.86
C ARG A 199 -5.42 -10.15 16.13
N VAL A 200 -4.81 -10.60 17.22
CA VAL A 200 -5.54 -10.84 18.48
C VAL A 200 -6.24 -9.58 19.00
N ASP A 201 -5.59 -8.41 18.90
CA ASP A 201 -6.20 -7.12 19.29
C ASP A 201 -7.40 -6.75 18.41
N VAL A 202 -7.32 -7.04 17.10
CA VAL A 202 -8.42 -6.80 16.16
C VAL A 202 -9.59 -7.75 16.41
N ALA A 203 -9.32 -9.02 16.69
CA ALA A 203 -10.34 -10.02 17.03
C ALA A 203 -11.06 -9.65 18.32
N ALA A 204 -10.31 -9.25 19.38
CA ALA A 204 -10.85 -8.81 20.65
C ALA A 204 -11.73 -7.56 20.49
N ARG A 205 -11.21 -6.54 19.80
CA ARG A 205 -11.98 -5.31 19.51
C ARG A 205 -13.27 -5.60 18.75
N ARG A 206 -13.20 -6.44 17.72
CA ARG A 206 -14.38 -6.83 16.94
C ARG A 206 -15.43 -7.55 17.81
N ALA A 207 -15.01 -8.50 18.64
CA ALA A 207 -15.92 -9.22 19.53
C ALA A 207 -16.71 -8.29 20.45
N ILE A 208 -16.02 -7.28 21.02
CA ILE A 208 -16.64 -6.33 21.94
C ILE A 208 -17.58 -5.37 21.22
N LEU A 209 -17.14 -4.77 20.11
CA LEU A 209 -17.96 -3.84 19.32
C LEU A 209 -19.21 -4.52 18.77
N THR A 210 -19.07 -5.75 18.26
CA THR A 210 -20.23 -6.52 17.77
C THR A 210 -21.20 -6.81 18.93
N GLY A 211 -20.70 -7.18 20.10
CA GLY A 211 -21.55 -7.42 21.26
C GLY A 211 -22.28 -6.17 21.76
N LEU A 212 -21.61 -5.02 21.82
CA LEU A 212 -22.22 -3.74 22.17
C LEU A 212 -23.28 -3.29 21.16
N ASN A 213 -23.00 -3.47 19.85
CA ASN A 213 -23.97 -3.18 18.80
C ASN A 213 -25.21 -4.07 18.90
N GLN A 214 -25.01 -5.37 19.11
CA GLN A 214 -26.13 -6.30 19.31
C GLN A 214 -26.97 -5.92 20.54
N LEU A 215 -26.31 -5.50 21.63
CA LEU A 215 -26.99 -5.01 22.82
C LEU A 215 -27.87 -3.80 22.50
N SER A 216 -27.30 -2.77 21.87
CA SER A 216 -28.02 -1.56 21.48
C SER A 216 -29.20 -1.86 20.55
N GLY A 217 -29.04 -2.77 19.60
CA GLY A 217 -30.12 -3.18 18.70
C GLY A 217 -31.25 -3.93 19.37
N GLN A 218 -30.91 -4.86 20.27
CA GLN A 218 -31.95 -5.62 21.03
C GLN A 218 -32.72 -4.71 21.99
N MET A 219 -32.04 -3.72 22.60
CA MET A 219 -32.71 -2.70 23.40
C MET A 219 -33.70 -1.89 22.58
N ALA A 220 -33.25 -1.36 21.45
CA ALA A 220 -34.08 -0.56 20.56
C ALA A 220 -35.34 -1.32 20.11
N ILE A 221 -35.18 -2.62 19.81
CA ILE A 221 -36.36 -3.50 19.47
C ILE A 221 -37.30 -3.65 20.65
N GLU A 222 -36.78 -3.87 21.85
CA GLU A 222 -37.61 -3.99 23.05
C GLU A 222 -38.31 -2.68 23.43
N ASP A 223 -37.60 -1.55 23.34
CA ASP A 223 -38.17 -0.22 23.53
C ASP A 223 -39.29 0.07 22.52
N ALA A 224 -39.06 -0.28 21.22
CA ALA A 224 -40.07 -0.13 20.18
C ALA A 224 -41.34 -0.97 20.49
N ARG A 225 -41.15 -2.23 20.94
CA ARG A 225 -42.26 -3.10 21.36
C ARG A 225 -43.07 -2.47 22.50
N ARG A 226 -42.40 -1.93 23.51
CA ARG A 226 -43.06 -1.25 24.66
C ARG A 226 -43.76 0.04 24.23
N LEU A 227 -43.18 0.78 23.30
CA LEU A 227 -43.74 2.03 22.76
C LEU A 227 -44.84 1.78 21.73
N GLY A 228 -45.03 0.54 21.25
CA GLY A 228 -46.05 0.16 20.29
C GLY A 228 -45.76 0.66 18.86
N THR A 229 -44.50 0.64 18.48
CA THR A 229 -44.02 0.94 17.09
C THR A 229 -43.24 -0.23 16.54
N ASN A 230 -43.20 -0.34 15.22
CA ASN A 230 -42.35 -1.27 14.47
C ASN A 230 -41.44 -0.49 13.49
N LEU A 231 -41.27 0.80 13.72
CA LEU A 231 -40.45 1.68 12.89
C LEU A 231 -39.15 2.06 13.64
N PHE A 232 -38.06 2.12 12.90
CA PHE A 232 -36.72 2.40 13.41
C PHE A 232 -36.01 3.34 12.45
N GLU A 233 -35.42 4.41 12.97
CA GLU A 233 -34.52 5.27 12.22
C GLU A 233 -33.07 4.78 12.41
N VAL A 234 -32.38 4.52 11.31
CA VAL A 234 -30.96 4.20 11.32
C VAL A 234 -30.17 5.50 11.35
N ASP A 235 -29.17 5.60 12.20
CA ASP A 235 -28.31 6.78 12.26
C ASP A 235 -27.49 6.96 10.97
N TRP A 236 -27.04 8.18 10.75
CA TRP A 236 -26.16 8.55 9.65
C TRP A 236 -24.79 8.95 10.18
N HIS A 237 -23.72 8.52 9.50
CA HIS A 237 -22.39 9.06 9.77
C HIS A 237 -21.56 9.17 8.48
N GLU A 238 -20.70 10.16 8.44
CA GLU A 238 -19.76 10.37 7.34
C GLU A 238 -18.73 9.24 7.22
N GLY A 239 -18.35 8.88 5.98
CA GLY A 239 -17.38 7.83 5.69
C GLY A 239 -17.91 6.43 5.99
N ALA A 240 -19.24 6.23 5.94
CA ALA A 240 -19.86 4.91 5.98
C ALA A 240 -19.34 4.04 4.83
N ARG A 241 -19.29 2.71 5.08
CA ARG A 241 -18.92 1.76 4.02
C ARG A 241 -19.78 1.97 2.78
N THR A 242 -19.13 2.02 1.62
CA THR A 242 -19.83 2.10 0.35
C THR A 242 -19.10 1.29 -0.71
N ASP A 243 -19.86 0.63 -1.57
CA ASP A 243 -19.40 -0.09 -2.76
C ASP A 243 -20.24 0.27 -4.00
N GLY A 244 -21.19 1.23 -3.86
CA GLY A 244 -22.08 1.67 -4.92
C GLY A 244 -23.12 0.63 -5.35
N SER A 245 -23.26 -0.48 -4.64
CA SER A 245 -24.11 -1.62 -5.04
C SER A 245 -25.59 -1.44 -4.70
N HIS A 246 -25.93 -0.49 -3.82
CA HIS A 246 -27.24 -0.37 -3.20
C HIS A 246 -27.69 -1.65 -2.44
N GLY A 247 -26.72 -2.48 -2.04
CA GLY A 247 -26.95 -3.71 -1.32
C GLY A 247 -26.70 -3.60 0.19
N ILE A 248 -26.80 -4.73 0.87
CA ILE A 248 -26.59 -4.85 2.33
C ILE A 248 -25.22 -4.32 2.76
N SER A 249 -24.17 -4.50 1.93
CA SER A 249 -22.80 -4.05 2.19
C SER A 249 -22.59 -2.55 1.96
N ASP A 250 -23.53 -1.88 1.32
CA ASP A 250 -23.47 -0.44 1.00
C ASP A 250 -24.17 0.38 2.09
N HIS A 251 -23.46 0.57 3.20
CA HIS A 251 -24.00 1.25 4.38
C HIS A 251 -24.36 2.71 4.11
N ALA A 252 -23.61 3.39 3.23
CA ALA A 252 -23.89 4.77 2.85
C ALA A 252 -25.26 4.92 2.16
N TRP A 253 -25.75 3.86 1.50
CA TRP A 253 -27.02 3.89 0.79
C TRP A 253 -28.25 3.80 1.70
N TRP A 254 -28.20 2.95 2.72
CA TRP A 254 -29.36 2.71 3.58
C TRP A 254 -29.35 3.48 4.90
N GLN A 255 -28.27 4.13 5.30
CA GLN A 255 -28.19 4.92 6.54
C GLN A 255 -29.13 6.15 6.51
N GLY A 256 -29.51 6.64 7.69
CA GLY A 256 -30.33 7.87 7.87
C GLY A 256 -31.81 7.70 7.52
N LYS A 257 -32.25 6.51 7.14
CA LYS A 257 -33.63 6.22 6.73
C LYS A 257 -34.40 5.50 7.82
N VAL A 258 -35.74 5.52 7.70
CA VAL A 258 -36.67 4.82 8.61
C VAL A 258 -37.11 3.51 7.97
N TYR A 259 -37.06 2.43 8.74
CA TYR A 259 -37.40 1.08 8.31
C TYR A 259 -38.28 0.37 9.35
N THR A 260 -39.08 -0.59 8.90
CA THR A 260 -39.66 -1.62 9.78
C THR A 260 -38.55 -2.59 10.24
N LEU A 261 -38.83 -3.41 11.24
CA LEU A 261 -37.89 -4.45 11.68
C LEU A 261 -37.53 -5.42 10.55
N ASP A 262 -38.48 -5.77 9.69
CA ASP A 262 -38.20 -6.61 8.53
C ASP A 262 -37.38 -5.86 7.48
N GLY A 263 -37.64 -4.57 7.26
CA GLY A 263 -36.80 -3.71 6.42
C GLY A 263 -35.37 -3.61 6.92
N LEU A 264 -35.13 -3.51 8.24
CA LEU A 264 -33.77 -3.57 8.82
C LEU A 264 -33.06 -4.89 8.50
N ARG A 265 -33.79 -6.02 8.47
CA ARG A 265 -33.23 -7.34 8.15
C ARG A 265 -32.95 -7.50 6.66
N GLU A 266 -33.88 -7.15 5.81
CA GLU A 266 -33.86 -7.40 4.37
C GLU A 266 -32.99 -6.38 3.62
N ILE A 267 -33.10 -5.09 3.94
CA ILE A 267 -32.44 -4.00 3.24
C ILE A 267 -31.09 -3.66 3.88
N CYS A 268 -31.07 -3.50 5.22
CA CYS A 268 -29.86 -3.13 5.93
C CYS A 268 -29.03 -4.34 6.39
N GLY A 269 -29.57 -5.56 6.28
CA GLY A 269 -28.89 -6.80 6.68
C GLY A 269 -28.69 -6.94 8.19
N TYR A 270 -29.61 -6.47 9.01
CA TYR A 270 -29.54 -6.67 10.46
C TYR A 270 -29.48 -8.15 10.81
N GLY A 271 -28.45 -8.55 11.56
CA GLY A 271 -28.14 -9.95 11.87
C GLY A 271 -27.15 -10.62 10.90
N GLN A 272 -26.75 -9.95 9.81
CA GLN A 272 -25.74 -10.44 8.87
C GLN A 272 -24.37 -9.84 9.16
N VAL A 273 -23.30 -10.58 8.81
CA VAL A 273 -21.92 -10.17 9.11
C VAL A 273 -21.52 -8.86 8.41
N THR A 274 -22.02 -8.60 7.21
CA THR A 274 -21.68 -7.42 6.39
C THR A 274 -22.69 -6.29 6.51
N GLY A 275 -23.82 -6.50 7.18
CA GLY A 275 -24.91 -5.54 7.29
C GLY A 275 -24.90 -4.72 8.58
N LEU A 276 -26.07 -4.18 8.90
CA LEU A 276 -26.33 -3.34 10.06
C LEU A 276 -25.97 -4.06 11.36
N GLN A 277 -25.16 -3.41 12.20
CA GLN A 277 -24.60 -3.96 13.45
C GLN A 277 -23.74 -5.23 13.26
N GLY A 278 -23.36 -5.55 12.03
CA GLY A 278 -22.42 -6.61 11.72
C GLY A 278 -20.96 -6.22 11.97
N ALA A 279 -20.04 -6.97 11.38
CA ALA A 279 -18.61 -6.77 11.59
C ALA A 279 -18.13 -5.39 11.08
N ASN A 280 -17.56 -4.58 11.98
CA ASN A 280 -17.08 -3.21 11.72
C ASN A 280 -18.19 -2.25 11.22
N CYS A 281 -19.44 -2.52 11.52
CA CYS A 281 -20.52 -1.56 11.37
C CYS A 281 -20.55 -0.62 12.57
N TYR A 282 -20.71 0.68 12.33
CA TYR A 282 -20.80 1.71 13.36
C TYR A 282 -22.23 2.23 13.55
N HIS A 283 -23.14 1.80 12.68
CA HIS A 283 -24.52 2.24 12.72
C HIS A 283 -25.28 1.61 13.90
N TYR A 284 -26.13 2.42 14.49
CA TYR A 284 -27.18 1.99 15.40
C TYR A 284 -28.54 2.42 14.85
N PHE A 285 -29.62 1.96 15.47
CA PHE A 285 -30.97 2.37 15.14
C PHE A 285 -31.76 2.62 16.42
N LEU A 286 -32.73 3.48 16.33
CA LEU A 286 -33.57 3.90 17.44
C LEU A 286 -35.05 3.71 17.05
N PRO A 287 -35.96 3.48 18.04
CA PRO A 287 -37.39 3.48 17.78
C PRO A 287 -37.84 4.78 17.14
N PHE A 288 -38.64 4.67 16.10
CA PHE A 288 -39.28 5.81 15.43
C PHE A 288 -40.78 5.73 15.62
N ILE A 289 -41.42 6.80 16.06
CA ILE A 289 -42.86 6.87 16.33
C ILE A 289 -43.46 7.89 15.37
N GLU A 290 -44.29 7.37 14.47
CA GLU A 290 -44.98 8.22 13.49
C GLU A 290 -45.88 9.25 14.21
N GLY A 291 -45.80 10.51 13.76
CA GLY A 291 -46.46 11.66 14.37
C GLY A 291 -45.84 12.22 15.65
N VAL A 292 -44.78 11.57 16.20
CA VAL A 292 -44.02 12.03 17.36
C VAL A 292 -42.55 12.28 17.01
N SER A 293 -41.91 11.30 16.40
CA SER A 293 -40.48 11.40 15.98
C SER A 293 -40.38 12.22 14.70
N GLN A 294 -39.30 13.00 14.59
CA GLN A 294 -38.92 13.72 13.37
C GLN A 294 -37.69 13.06 12.78
N ARG A 295 -37.70 12.82 11.46
CA ARG A 295 -36.52 12.31 10.76
C ARG A 295 -35.38 13.31 10.82
N ALA A 296 -34.20 12.81 11.09
CA ALA A 296 -32.97 13.64 11.10
C ALA A 296 -32.62 14.19 9.70
N TYR A 297 -32.96 13.47 8.64
CA TYR A 297 -32.64 13.82 7.25
C TYR A 297 -33.86 13.62 6.35
N THR A 298 -34.01 14.51 5.35
CA THR A 298 -34.97 14.29 4.23
C THR A 298 -34.36 13.34 3.20
N ASP A 299 -35.22 12.78 2.34
CA ASP A 299 -34.76 11.85 1.29
C ASP A 299 -33.82 12.55 0.29
N GLU A 300 -34.10 13.81 -0.05
CA GLU A 300 -33.24 14.62 -0.94
C GLU A 300 -31.88 14.92 -0.30
N ALA A 301 -31.85 15.13 1.02
CA ALA A 301 -30.60 15.32 1.74
C ALA A 301 -29.77 14.04 1.75
N LEU A 302 -30.39 12.89 2.00
CA LEU A 302 -29.72 11.58 1.99
C LEU A 302 -29.21 11.22 0.60
N GLU A 303 -29.95 11.53 -0.47
CA GLU A 303 -29.50 11.30 -1.84
C GLU A 303 -28.26 12.14 -2.19
N ARG A 304 -28.21 13.41 -1.77
CA ARG A 304 -27.03 14.28 -1.94
C ARG A 304 -25.84 13.73 -1.16
N LEU A 305 -26.04 13.36 0.11
CA LEU A 305 -24.99 12.80 0.95
C LEU A 305 -24.47 11.45 0.42
N TYR A 306 -25.34 10.64 -0.16
CA TYR A 306 -24.94 9.40 -0.84
C TYR A 306 -24.07 9.68 -2.07
N LYS A 307 -24.45 10.63 -2.92
CA LYS A 307 -23.64 11.05 -4.06
C LYS A 307 -22.26 11.54 -3.63
N GLN A 308 -22.18 12.36 -2.57
CA GLN A 308 -20.92 12.81 -1.99
C GLN A 308 -20.08 11.65 -1.47
N ALA A 309 -20.68 10.62 -0.88
CA ALA A 309 -19.96 9.43 -0.40
C ALA A 309 -19.32 8.60 -1.54
N GLN A 310 -19.83 8.75 -2.79
CA GLN A 310 -19.27 8.13 -4.00
C GLN A 310 -18.18 8.98 -4.68
N GLU A 311 -18.07 10.26 -4.32
CA GLU A 311 -17.03 11.13 -4.87
C GLU A 311 -15.64 10.64 -4.51
N THR A 312 -14.73 10.71 -5.49
CA THR A 312 -13.34 10.30 -5.29
C THR A 312 -12.45 11.50 -5.04
N ILE A 313 -11.53 11.33 -4.09
CA ILE A 313 -10.50 12.30 -3.74
C ILE A 313 -9.18 11.76 -4.27
N GLU A 314 -8.43 12.57 -5.02
CA GLU A 314 -7.11 12.20 -5.50
C GLU A 314 -6.01 12.54 -4.49
N TYR A 315 -5.11 11.59 -4.24
CA TYR A 315 -3.91 11.79 -3.45
C TYR A 315 -2.81 10.80 -3.89
N ASP A 316 -1.58 11.28 -4.07
CA ASP A 316 -0.40 10.48 -4.45
C ASP A 316 -0.66 9.60 -5.70
N GLY A 317 -1.37 10.16 -6.71
CA GLY A 317 -1.71 9.50 -7.98
C GLY A 317 -2.76 8.39 -7.87
N LYS A 318 -3.55 8.36 -6.79
CA LYS A 318 -4.64 7.41 -6.57
C LYS A 318 -5.94 8.14 -6.27
N ALA A 319 -7.03 7.70 -6.87
CA ALA A 319 -8.38 8.17 -6.58
C ALA A 319 -9.12 7.14 -5.71
N ASN A 320 -9.67 7.58 -4.60
CA ASN A 320 -10.49 6.76 -3.70
C ASN A 320 -11.63 7.58 -3.10
N THR A 321 -12.71 6.92 -2.72
CA THR A 321 -13.74 7.53 -1.88
C THR A 321 -13.19 7.84 -0.48
N LEU A 322 -13.87 8.68 0.29
CA LEU A 322 -13.50 8.93 1.68
C LEU A 322 -13.39 7.63 2.49
N TYR A 323 -14.32 6.69 2.27
CA TYR A 323 -14.24 5.35 2.86
C TYR A 323 -12.97 4.61 2.45
N GLY A 324 -12.63 4.61 1.16
CA GLY A 324 -11.40 3.99 0.64
C GLY A 324 -10.14 4.56 1.30
N TRP A 325 -10.07 5.88 1.48
CA TRP A 325 -8.96 6.55 2.16
C TRP A 325 -8.89 6.22 3.66
N THR A 326 -10.03 6.05 4.34
CA THR A 326 -10.02 5.59 5.74
C THR A 326 -9.50 4.15 5.86
N GLN A 327 -9.74 3.27 4.87
CA GLN A 327 -9.15 1.92 4.85
C GLN A 327 -7.64 1.98 4.60
N GLU A 328 -7.16 2.87 3.71
CA GLU A 328 -5.73 3.11 3.50
C GLU A 328 -5.06 3.66 4.77
N GLN A 329 -5.71 4.60 5.46
CA GLN A 329 -5.25 5.10 6.76
C GLN A 329 -5.04 3.95 7.76
N ARG A 330 -6.01 3.05 7.89
CA ARG A 330 -5.91 1.88 8.78
C ARG A 330 -4.78 0.93 8.40
N ARG A 331 -4.54 0.73 7.09
CA ARG A 331 -3.43 -0.08 6.59
C ARG A 331 -2.09 0.52 7.02
N LYS A 332 -1.90 1.82 6.81
CA LYS A 332 -0.68 2.52 7.25
C LYS A 332 -0.48 2.48 8.76
N GLU A 333 -1.55 2.60 9.55
CA GLU A 333 -1.48 2.44 11.02
C GLU A 333 -0.98 1.06 11.45
N VAL A 334 -1.41 0.00 10.75
CA VAL A 334 -0.94 -1.38 10.99
C VAL A 334 0.54 -1.52 10.63
N GLU A 335 0.98 -0.96 9.50
CA GLU A 335 2.38 -0.98 9.05
C GLU A 335 3.30 -0.22 10.02
N ILE A 336 2.87 0.96 10.46
CA ILE A 336 3.61 1.78 11.45
C ILE A 336 3.76 1.01 12.78
N ARG A 337 2.71 0.32 13.25
CA ARG A 337 2.79 -0.53 14.44
C ARG A 337 3.79 -1.68 14.25
N ALA A 338 3.71 -2.39 13.12
CA ALA A 338 4.62 -3.48 12.81
C ALA A 338 6.10 -3.01 12.83
N GLN A 339 6.36 -1.84 12.27
CA GLN A 339 7.70 -1.24 12.30
C GLN A 339 8.14 -0.87 13.72
N ARG A 340 7.24 -0.35 14.55
CA ARG A 340 7.48 -0.05 15.96
C ARG A 340 7.80 -1.32 16.76
N GLU A 341 7.02 -2.37 16.59
CA GLU A 341 7.20 -3.68 17.19
C GLU A 341 8.55 -4.30 16.75
N LYS A 342 8.89 -4.16 15.47
CA LYS A 342 10.18 -4.59 14.91
C LYS A 342 11.37 -3.95 15.62
N ILE A 343 11.36 -2.64 15.83
CA ILE A 343 12.42 -1.93 16.54
C ILE A 343 12.55 -2.46 17.98
N ALA A 344 11.44 -2.69 18.67
CA ALA A 344 11.44 -3.21 20.02
C ALA A 344 12.00 -4.64 20.10
N CYS A 345 11.62 -5.50 19.17
CA CYS A 345 12.11 -6.87 19.05
C CYS A 345 13.61 -6.91 18.72
N LEU A 346 14.10 -6.10 17.80
CA LEU A 346 15.51 -5.99 17.46
C LEU A 346 16.35 -5.55 18.67
N LYS A 347 15.88 -4.55 19.43
CA LYS A 347 16.52 -4.17 20.71
C LYS A 347 16.54 -5.34 21.72
N ALA A 348 15.43 -6.07 21.86
CA ALA A 348 15.33 -7.21 22.75
C ALA A 348 16.29 -8.34 22.33
N ALA A 349 16.52 -8.51 21.02
CA ALA A 349 17.51 -9.42 20.46
C ALA A 349 18.97 -8.92 20.61
N GLY A 350 19.17 -7.68 21.08
CA GLY A 350 20.49 -7.07 21.25
C GLY A 350 21.11 -6.52 19.98
N ILE A 351 20.30 -6.25 18.97
CA ILE A 351 20.73 -5.54 17.75
C ILE A 351 20.84 -4.05 18.06
N GLU A 352 21.99 -3.48 17.76
CA GLU A 352 22.35 -2.08 18.05
C GLU A 352 23.00 -1.43 16.81
N GLY A 353 23.48 -0.20 16.93
CA GLY A 353 24.26 0.49 15.91
C GLY A 353 23.45 0.90 14.68
N GLU A 354 24.07 0.79 13.50
CA GLU A 354 23.52 1.29 12.23
C GLU A 354 22.22 0.57 11.83
N THR A 355 22.18 -0.75 11.99
CA THR A 355 21.00 -1.57 11.70
C THR A 355 19.76 -1.08 12.44
N LEU A 356 19.88 -0.84 13.74
CA LEU A 356 18.75 -0.33 14.54
C LEU A 356 18.40 1.11 14.19
N THR A 357 19.40 1.93 13.86
CA THR A 357 19.21 3.33 13.45
C THR A 357 18.44 3.41 12.14
N ILE A 358 18.76 2.58 11.16
CA ILE A 358 18.01 2.49 9.89
C ILE A 358 16.54 2.15 10.13
N GLU A 359 16.24 1.19 11.00
CA GLU A 359 14.85 0.82 11.29
C GLU A 359 14.07 1.94 12.03
N LYS A 360 14.73 2.70 12.90
CA LYS A 360 14.15 3.90 13.52
C LYS A 360 13.88 5.00 12.50
N CYS A 361 14.78 5.19 11.53
CA CYS A 361 14.59 6.15 10.44
C CYS A 361 13.41 5.77 9.54
N LYS A 362 13.27 4.48 9.22
CA LYS A 362 12.08 3.96 8.50
C LYS A 362 10.79 4.26 9.26
N TYR A 363 10.78 4.03 10.56
CA TYR A 363 9.62 4.35 11.41
C TYR A 363 9.27 5.84 11.37
N GLN A 364 10.26 6.73 11.48
CA GLN A 364 10.04 8.17 11.41
C GLN A 364 9.46 8.57 10.05
N LEU A 365 10.00 8.05 8.95
CA LEU A 365 9.52 8.32 7.60
C LEU A 365 8.07 7.84 7.38
N MET A 366 7.71 6.67 7.93
CA MET A 366 6.33 6.19 7.87
C MET A 366 5.37 7.10 8.63
N LEU A 367 5.79 7.63 9.79
CA LEU A 367 4.99 8.59 10.57
C LEU A 367 4.80 9.91 9.81
N ASP A 368 5.83 10.40 9.15
CA ASP A 368 5.77 11.66 8.41
C ASP A 368 4.82 11.53 7.21
N ARG A 369 4.97 10.48 6.40
CA ARG A 369 4.05 10.19 5.28
C ARG A 369 2.60 9.95 5.70
N TYR A 370 2.41 9.32 6.86
CA TYR A 370 1.07 9.14 7.42
C TYR A 370 0.43 10.48 7.80
N ARG A 371 1.21 11.40 8.39
CA ARG A 371 0.72 12.74 8.73
C ARG A 371 0.42 13.56 7.48
N GLU A 372 1.31 13.51 6.48
CA GLU A 372 1.08 14.18 5.18
C GLU A 372 -0.22 13.70 4.53
N MET A 373 -0.42 12.38 4.45
CA MET A 373 -1.66 11.81 3.92
C MET A 373 -2.89 12.27 4.71
N CYS A 374 -2.84 12.21 6.04
CA CYS A 374 -3.97 12.64 6.87
C CYS A 374 -4.28 14.13 6.69
N ASN A 375 -3.26 14.99 6.63
CA ASN A 375 -3.44 16.41 6.41
C ASN A 375 -4.00 16.73 5.01
N ALA A 376 -3.49 16.07 3.97
CA ALA A 376 -3.95 16.29 2.60
C ALA A 376 -5.39 15.83 2.36
N LEU A 377 -5.85 14.83 3.11
CA LEU A 377 -7.19 14.23 2.98
C LEU A 377 -8.16 14.67 4.11
N ASP A 378 -7.78 15.64 4.93
CA ASP A 378 -8.51 16.09 6.12
C ASP A 378 -8.92 14.95 7.08
N LEU A 379 -8.06 13.92 7.19
CA LEU A 379 -8.28 12.78 8.06
C LEU A 379 -7.65 13.01 9.44
N LYS A 380 -8.41 12.74 10.48
CA LYS A 380 -7.88 12.82 11.85
C LYS A 380 -6.86 11.71 12.10
N THR A 381 -5.64 12.06 12.54
CA THR A 381 -4.63 11.08 12.94
C THR A 381 -5.07 10.25 14.14
N GLN A 382 -4.94 8.92 14.06
CA GLN A 382 -5.38 7.97 15.11
C GLN A 382 -4.19 7.56 15.98
N LYS A 383 -3.78 8.46 16.89
CA LYS A 383 -2.60 8.25 17.76
C LYS A 383 -2.73 6.97 18.61
N GLU A 384 -3.91 6.67 19.09
CA GLU A 384 -4.23 5.51 19.92
C GLU A 384 -3.98 4.17 19.18
N ARG A 385 -4.07 4.18 17.85
CA ARG A 385 -3.82 3.01 17.00
C ARG A 385 -2.35 2.85 16.63
N ILE A 386 -1.57 3.92 16.68
CA ILE A 386 -0.14 3.93 16.34
C ILE A 386 0.72 3.71 17.56
N TYR A 387 0.49 4.49 18.63
CA TYR A 387 1.31 4.49 19.84
C TYR A 387 0.82 3.47 20.87
N THR A 388 0.81 2.21 20.49
CA THR A 388 0.36 1.12 21.33
C THR A 388 1.54 0.35 21.93
N GLY A 389 1.38 -0.15 23.15
CA GLY A 389 2.40 -0.93 23.83
C GLY A 389 3.39 -0.07 24.67
N VAL A 390 4.13 -0.74 25.53
CA VAL A 390 5.22 -0.13 26.33
C VAL A 390 6.52 -0.50 25.65
N VAL A 391 7.08 0.43 24.90
CA VAL A 391 8.41 0.25 24.35
C VAL A 391 9.42 0.96 25.23
N SER A 392 10.41 0.24 25.72
CA SER A 392 11.51 0.82 26.47
C SER A 392 12.41 1.66 25.56
N GLY A 393 12.61 2.92 25.94
CA GLY A 393 13.54 3.83 25.29
C GLY A 393 13.03 4.47 23.98
N LYS A 394 13.85 5.35 23.41
CA LYS A 394 13.52 6.15 22.24
C LYS A 394 13.46 5.29 20.97
N LEU A 395 12.33 5.36 20.24
CA LEU A 395 12.09 4.62 18.99
C LEU A 395 12.38 5.43 17.74
N THR A 396 12.45 6.74 17.86
CA THR A 396 12.78 7.65 16.76
C THR A 396 14.28 7.90 16.72
N PRO A 397 14.86 8.16 15.54
CA PRO A 397 16.26 8.55 15.42
C PRO A 397 16.49 9.96 15.99
N SER A 398 17.74 10.36 16.12
CA SER A 398 18.09 11.78 16.28
C SER A 398 17.81 12.53 14.97
N ARG A 399 17.74 13.87 15.03
CA ARG A 399 17.56 14.71 13.83
C ARG A 399 18.70 14.48 12.83
N LYS A 400 19.93 14.33 13.32
CA LYS A 400 21.12 14.09 12.49
C LYS A 400 21.04 12.74 11.79
N GLU A 401 20.79 11.65 12.54
CA GLU A 401 20.64 10.30 11.97
C GLU A 401 19.52 10.24 10.91
N TYR A 402 18.41 10.95 11.15
CA TYR A 402 17.31 10.97 10.20
C TYR A 402 17.63 11.75 8.94
N ALA A 403 18.29 12.91 9.07
CA ALA A 403 18.75 13.69 7.92
C ALA A 403 19.76 12.88 7.07
N GLU A 404 20.73 12.23 7.71
CA GLU A 404 21.70 11.36 7.03
C GLU A 404 21.01 10.17 6.33
N TYR A 405 19.99 9.57 6.97
CA TYR A 405 19.22 8.49 6.37
C TYR A 405 18.42 8.97 5.16
N LEU A 406 17.77 10.13 5.25
CA LEU A 406 17.05 10.72 4.12
C LEU A 406 18.00 11.07 2.99
N GLN A 407 19.18 11.62 3.29
CA GLN A 407 20.23 11.85 2.32
C GLN A 407 20.72 10.57 1.64
N LYS A 408 21.01 9.51 2.43
CA LYS A 408 21.39 8.21 1.89
C LYS A 408 20.26 7.57 1.07
N LYS A 409 19.00 7.79 1.46
CA LYS A 409 17.82 7.26 0.76
C LYS A 409 17.47 8.05 -0.49
N ALA A 410 17.66 9.35 -0.48
CA ALA A 410 17.50 10.22 -1.64
C ALA A 410 18.58 9.93 -2.70
N GLY A 411 19.69 9.29 -2.30
CA GLY A 411 20.92 9.21 -3.07
C GLY A 411 21.76 10.48 -2.80
N PRO A 412 22.93 10.66 -3.41
CA PRO A 412 23.59 11.95 -3.40
C PRO A 412 22.64 12.95 -4.08
N GLU A 413 21.92 13.60 -3.23
CA GLU A 413 20.91 14.64 -3.34
C GLU A 413 20.13 14.68 -4.66
N ALA A 414 18.87 14.66 -4.42
CA ALA A 414 18.08 15.91 -4.41
C ALA A 414 18.73 16.98 -3.53
N ARG A 415 19.89 17.51 -3.95
CA ARG A 415 20.33 18.83 -3.54
C ARG A 415 19.24 19.76 -4.03
N SER A 416 18.59 20.43 -3.10
CA SER A 416 17.75 21.56 -3.39
C SER A 416 18.39 22.37 -4.50
N GLU A 417 17.59 22.64 -5.55
CA GLU A 417 17.98 23.45 -6.70
C GLU A 417 18.82 22.69 -7.75
N THR A 418 18.16 21.82 -8.53
CA THR A 418 18.55 21.63 -9.92
C THR A 418 18.51 23.02 -10.55
N PRO A 419 19.62 23.57 -11.07
CA PRO A 419 19.56 24.80 -11.79
C PRO A 419 18.69 24.59 -13.03
N GLY A 420 17.59 25.25 -13.05
CA GLY A 420 16.60 25.28 -14.10
C GLY A 420 15.68 26.45 -13.80
N SER A 421 15.10 27.07 -14.81
CA SER A 421 14.21 28.20 -14.65
C SER A 421 12.82 27.80 -14.18
N MET A 422 12.47 26.50 -14.21
CA MET A 422 11.15 25.96 -13.88
C MET A 422 11.18 25.10 -12.63
N THR A 423 10.15 25.23 -11.78
CA THR A 423 9.87 24.24 -10.73
C THR A 423 9.35 22.94 -11.36
N GLU A 424 9.31 21.85 -10.59
CA GLU A 424 8.72 20.56 -11.05
C GLU A 424 7.25 20.73 -11.47
N GLU A 425 6.50 21.53 -10.71
CA GLU A 425 5.10 21.83 -11.00
C GLU A 425 4.95 22.62 -12.31
N GLN A 426 5.79 23.64 -12.52
CA GLN A 426 5.81 24.43 -13.77
C GLN A 426 6.21 23.58 -14.99
N LEU A 427 7.14 22.65 -14.84
CA LEU A 427 7.52 21.72 -15.90
C LEU A 427 6.35 20.78 -16.26
N ASN A 428 5.69 20.20 -15.26
CA ASN A 428 4.51 19.34 -15.45
C ASN A 428 3.35 20.10 -16.11
N GLU A 429 3.15 21.35 -15.71
CA GLU A 429 2.13 22.22 -16.33
C GLU A 429 2.49 22.52 -17.80
N ALA A 430 3.76 22.84 -18.10
CA ALA A 430 4.23 23.07 -19.46
C ALA A 430 4.05 21.83 -20.34
N VAL A 431 4.38 20.63 -19.85
CA VAL A 431 4.15 19.35 -20.54
C VAL A 431 2.67 19.13 -20.82
N THR A 432 1.80 19.44 -19.85
CA THR A 432 0.34 19.30 -20.01
C THR A 432 -0.17 20.26 -21.10
N ARG A 433 0.25 21.52 -21.08
CA ARG A 433 -0.13 22.52 -22.10
C ARG A 433 0.40 22.15 -23.49
N ARG A 434 1.62 21.64 -23.60
CA ARG A 434 2.17 21.14 -24.87
C ARG A 434 1.32 20.01 -25.44
N ASN A 435 0.95 19.01 -24.60
CA ASN A 435 0.15 17.87 -25.02
C ASN A 435 -1.27 18.29 -25.43
N GLN A 436 -1.83 19.32 -24.81
CA GLN A 436 -3.10 19.91 -25.19
C GLN A 436 -2.98 20.61 -26.55
N ALA A 437 -1.97 21.46 -26.76
CA ALA A 437 -1.73 22.12 -28.04
C ALA A 437 -1.56 21.10 -29.19
N GLN A 438 -0.88 19.97 -28.94
CA GLN A 438 -0.72 18.89 -29.91
C GLN A 438 -2.06 18.24 -30.29
N ARG A 439 -2.94 17.99 -29.33
CA ARG A 439 -4.29 17.41 -29.58
C ARG A 439 -5.16 18.39 -30.40
N GLU A 440 -5.16 19.66 -30.00
CA GLU A 440 -5.92 20.70 -30.71
C GLU A 440 -5.41 20.90 -32.14
N ALA A 441 -4.10 20.82 -32.36
CA ALA A 441 -3.50 20.85 -33.70
C ALA A 441 -3.98 19.66 -34.55
N ALA A 442 -3.98 18.45 -33.99
CA ALA A 442 -4.45 17.25 -34.70
C ALA A 442 -5.96 17.30 -35.04
N GLU A 443 -6.75 17.91 -34.19
CA GLU A 443 -8.19 18.13 -34.46
C GLU A 443 -8.40 19.15 -35.60
N LEU A 444 -7.67 20.26 -35.58
CA LEU A 444 -7.72 21.28 -36.64
C LEU A 444 -7.22 20.76 -37.99
N GLU A 445 -6.22 19.88 -37.98
CA GLU A 445 -5.73 19.19 -39.18
C GLU A 445 -6.83 18.35 -39.80
N LYS A 446 -7.52 17.50 -39.00
CA LYS A 446 -8.68 16.70 -39.47
C LYS A 446 -9.82 17.59 -40.00
N GLU A 447 -10.09 18.71 -39.33
CA GLU A 447 -11.13 19.68 -39.76
C GLU A 447 -10.74 20.29 -41.13
N ALA A 448 -9.49 20.70 -41.30
CA ALA A 448 -8.98 21.22 -42.56
C ALA A 448 -9.07 20.20 -43.69
N GLU A 449 -8.70 18.93 -43.45
CA GLU A 449 -8.83 17.85 -44.41
C GLU A 449 -10.29 17.57 -44.80
N GLN A 450 -11.19 17.58 -43.80
CA GLN A 450 -12.64 17.41 -44.06
C GLN A 450 -13.16 18.50 -44.94
N HIS A 451 -12.82 19.77 -44.68
CA HIS A 451 -13.23 20.90 -45.51
C HIS A 451 -12.64 20.85 -46.92
N ALA A 452 -11.37 20.40 -47.05
CA ALA A 452 -10.77 20.14 -48.36
C ALA A 452 -11.53 19.08 -49.16
N SER A 453 -11.90 17.96 -48.50
CA SER A 453 -12.69 16.88 -49.10
C SER A 453 -14.08 17.39 -49.55
N ASN A 454 -14.80 18.11 -48.69
CA ASN A 454 -16.10 18.70 -48.99
C ASN A 454 -16.02 19.69 -50.17
N ARG A 455 -14.97 20.52 -50.22
CA ARG A 455 -14.67 21.42 -51.33
C ARG A 455 -14.51 20.66 -52.64
N HIS A 456 -13.76 19.58 -52.66
CA HIS A 456 -13.57 18.75 -53.85
C HIS A 456 -14.88 18.10 -54.32
N GLU A 457 -15.70 17.64 -53.41
CA GLU A 457 -17.00 17.04 -53.73
C GLU A 457 -17.96 18.09 -54.28
N ALA A 458 -18.01 19.28 -53.68
CA ALA A 458 -18.84 20.42 -54.17
C ALA A 458 -18.43 20.82 -55.60
N ARG A 459 -17.11 20.87 -55.92
CA ARG A 459 -16.63 21.15 -57.29
C ARG A 459 -17.01 20.05 -58.26
N ARG A 460 -16.96 18.79 -57.91
CA ARG A 460 -17.43 17.66 -58.74
C ARG A 460 -18.92 17.80 -59.09
N ARG A 461 -19.73 18.25 -58.13
CA ARG A 461 -21.15 18.52 -58.28
C ARG A 461 -21.47 19.86 -58.95
N ARG A 462 -20.46 20.63 -59.39
CA ARG A 462 -20.56 21.96 -59.99
C ARG A 462 -21.23 23.00 -59.07
N ASN A 463 -21.20 22.79 -57.74
CA ASN A 463 -21.74 23.74 -56.76
C ASN A 463 -20.59 24.64 -56.25
N TYR A 464 -20.30 25.69 -57.03
CA TYR A 464 -19.16 26.59 -56.77
C TYR A 464 -19.37 27.43 -55.50
N VAL A 465 -20.59 27.81 -55.17
CA VAL A 465 -20.92 28.59 -53.98
C VAL A 465 -20.57 27.77 -52.69
N THR A 466 -20.93 26.50 -52.68
CA THR A 466 -20.56 25.62 -51.57
C THR A 466 -19.05 25.34 -51.56
N ALA A 467 -18.41 25.18 -52.73
CA ALA A 467 -16.96 24.97 -52.82
C ALA A 467 -16.19 26.20 -52.28
N ASP A 468 -16.64 27.42 -52.54
CA ASP A 468 -15.99 28.64 -52.02
C ASP A 468 -16.18 28.79 -50.50
N LYS A 469 -17.36 28.42 -49.96
CA LYS A 469 -17.58 28.37 -48.50
C LYS A 469 -16.68 27.36 -47.80
N GLU A 470 -16.55 26.15 -48.34
CA GLU A 470 -15.66 25.15 -47.79
C GLU A 470 -14.18 25.52 -47.93
N ALA A 471 -13.77 26.22 -48.99
CA ALA A 471 -12.41 26.77 -49.13
C ALA A 471 -12.10 27.84 -48.06
N ALA A 472 -13.07 28.67 -47.72
CA ALA A 472 -12.94 29.66 -46.66
C ALA A 472 -12.74 28.97 -45.28
N LYS A 473 -13.55 27.96 -44.97
CA LYS A 473 -13.45 27.19 -43.75
C LYS A 473 -12.10 26.42 -43.67
N GLU A 474 -11.67 25.76 -44.74
CA GLU A 474 -10.37 25.12 -44.83
C GLU A 474 -9.24 26.10 -44.55
N SER A 475 -9.30 27.31 -45.14
CA SER A 475 -8.30 28.34 -44.90
C SER A 475 -8.25 28.81 -43.45
N MET A 476 -9.42 28.95 -42.79
CA MET A 476 -9.51 29.30 -41.38
C MET A 476 -8.95 28.17 -40.47
N ALA A 477 -9.29 26.91 -40.72
CA ALA A 477 -8.77 25.78 -39.97
C ALA A 477 -7.25 25.64 -40.13
N ARG A 478 -6.71 25.84 -41.34
CA ARG A 478 -5.27 25.83 -41.59
C ARG A 478 -4.52 27.00 -40.90
N ALA A 479 -5.14 28.19 -40.84
CA ALA A 479 -4.55 29.32 -40.11
C ALA A 479 -4.52 29.05 -38.59
N ALA A 480 -5.62 28.53 -38.03
CA ALA A 480 -5.67 28.12 -36.63
C ALA A 480 -4.68 26.99 -36.32
N LEU A 481 -4.55 26.00 -37.20
CA LEU A 481 -3.53 24.93 -37.09
C LEU A 481 -2.10 25.51 -37.04
N PHE A 482 -1.79 26.47 -37.91
CA PHE A 482 -0.47 27.10 -37.94
C PHE A 482 -0.17 27.88 -36.65
N GLU A 483 -1.12 28.61 -36.10
CA GLU A 483 -0.97 29.30 -34.82
C GLU A 483 -0.75 28.31 -33.67
N ARG A 484 -1.52 27.21 -33.65
CA ARG A 484 -1.39 26.17 -32.63
C ARG A 484 -0.06 25.42 -32.72
N GLN A 485 0.46 25.20 -33.94
CA GLN A 485 1.77 24.59 -34.14
C GLN A 485 2.91 25.49 -33.63
N ILE A 486 2.82 26.80 -33.86
CA ILE A 486 3.80 27.76 -33.30
C ILE A 486 3.79 27.72 -31.76
N GLU A 487 2.61 27.67 -31.15
CA GLU A 487 2.49 27.57 -29.69
C GLU A 487 3.11 26.27 -29.18
N TYR A 488 2.83 25.13 -29.82
CA TYR A 488 3.41 23.83 -29.50
C TYR A 488 4.96 23.90 -29.57
N ASP A 489 5.51 24.38 -30.68
CA ASP A 489 6.97 24.43 -30.91
C ASP A 489 7.68 25.32 -29.87
N LYS A 490 7.04 26.42 -29.47
CA LYS A 490 7.56 27.32 -28.44
C LYS A 490 7.60 26.63 -27.06
N ILE A 491 6.53 25.96 -26.66
CA ILE A 491 6.43 25.27 -25.39
C ILE A 491 7.40 24.07 -25.38
N ASP A 492 7.45 23.28 -26.44
CA ASP A 492 8.32 22.10 -26.57
C ASP A 492 9.81 22.50 -26.52
N SER A 493 10.19 23.62 -27.19
CA SER A 493 11.54 24.15 -27.13
C SER A 493 11.94 24.60 -25.71
N SER A 494 11.05 25.22 -24.97
CA SER A 494 11.25 25.64 -23.58
C SER A 494 11.43 24.43 -22.66
N ILE A 495 10.61 23.39 -22.80
CA ILE A 495 10.73 22.14 -22.04
C ILE A 495 12.08 21.46 -22.33
N LYS A 496 12.46 21.35 -23.60
CA LYS A 496 13.72 20.72 -24.00
C LYS A 496 14.95 21.50 -23.51
N GLN A 497 14.88 22.82 -23.44
CA GLN A 497 15.93 23.62 -22.85
C GLN A 497 16.08 23.36 -21.36
N GLU A 498 14.97 23.38 -20.62
CA GLU A 498 14.94 23.08 -19.18
C GLU A 498 15.52 21.70 -18.89
N LEU A 499 15.10 20.67 -19.66
CA LEU A 499 15.58 19.30 -19.49
C LEU A 499 17.08 19.17 -19.77
N ARG A 500 17.62 19.91 -20.76
CA ARG A 500 19.07 19.93 -21.04
C ARG A 500 19.87 20.56 -19.89
N GLU A 501 19.38 21.64 -19.31
CA GLU A 501 20.02 22.30 -18.17
C GLU A 501 20.06 21.38 -16.95
N ARG A 502 18.95 20.70 -16.66
CA ARG A 502 18.87 19.69 -15.60
C ARG A 502 19.80 18.51 -15.84
N GLU A 503 19.81 17.98 -17.06
CA GLU A 503 20.71 16.87 -17.44
C GLU A 503 22.17 17.25 -17.27
N GLN A 504 22.58 18.42 -17.76
CA GLN A 504 23.98 18.90 -17.62
C GLN A 504 24.39 18.98 -16.15
N PHE A 505 23.52 19.48 -15.27
CA PHE A 505 23.78 19.52 -13.84
C PHE A 505 23.90 18.11 -13.25
N VAL A 506 22.95 17.21 -13.54
CA VAL A 506 22.95 15.83 -13.03
C VAL A 506 24.22 15.10 -13.48
N LEU A 507 24.56 15.18 -14.75
CA LEU A 507 25.71 14.49 -15.33
C LEU A 507 27.06 15.08 -14.89
N SER A 508 27.11 16.37 -14.52
CA SER A 508 28.29 16.99 -13.94
C SER A 508 28.72 16.42 -12.59
N GLN A 509 27.82 15.70 -11.91
CA GLN A 509 28.10 15.08 -10.62
C GLN A 509 28.84 13.74 -10.74
N PHE A 510 29.02 13.20 -11.96
CA PHE A 510 29.69 11.93 -12.21
C PHE A 510 31.02 12.13 -12.97
N LYS A 511 32.03 11.33 -12.61
CA LYS A 511 33.29 11.26 -13.33
C LYS A 511 33.10 10.61 -14.69
N ARG A 512 34.00 10.93 -15.61
CA ARG A 512 34.08 10.29 -16.93
C ARG A 512 34.72 8.91 -16.81
N ALA A 513 34.11 7.91 -17.45
CA ALA A 513 34.67 6.57 -17.55
C ALA A 513 35.90 6.54 -18.47
N LYS A 514 36.87 5.72 -18.11
CA LYS A 514 38.04 5.45 -18.95
C LYS A 514 37.69 4.52 -20.13
N ASP A 515 36.73 3.63 -19.89
CA ASP A 515 36.23 2.68 -20.87
C ASP A 515 34.70 2.63 -20.79
N SER A 516 34.05 2.87 -21.91
CA SER A 516 32.60 2.86 -22.07
C SER A 516 32.14 1.74 -23.05
N SER A 517 33.01 0.76 -23.34
CA SER A 517 32.66 -0.41 -24.16
C SER A 517 31.56 -1.26 -23.50
N ILE A 518 30.81 -2.00 -24.31
CA ILE A 518 29.76 -2.90 -23.83
C ILE A 518 30.34 -3.94 -22.86
N ASP A 519 31.43 -4.58 -23.26
CA ASP A 519 32.02 -5.67 -22.49
C ASP A 519 32.57 -5.21 -21.14
N TYR A 520 33.15 -4.00 -21.08
CA TYR A 520 33.58 -3.43 -19.81
C TYR A 520 32.38 -3.01 -18.96
N ALA A 521 31.35 -2.43 -19.56
CA ALA A 521 30.13 -2.06 -18.86
C ALA A 521 29.46 -3.28 -18.21
N LEU A 522 29.30 -4.39 -18.94
CA LEU A 522 28.74 -5.63 -18.41
C LEU A 522 29.56 -6.19 -17.23
N LYS A 523 30.87 -6.08 -17.28
CA LYS A 523 31.76 -6.58 -16.21
C LYS A 523 31.65 -5.79 -14.90
N VAL A 524 31.35 -4.48 -14.95
CA VAL A 524 31.50 -3.61 -13.77
C VAL A 524 30.20 -3.11 -13.19
N ILE A 525 29.09 -3.05 -13.94
CA ILE A 525 27.85 -2.41 -13.53
C ILE A 525 27.27 -3.03 -12.25
N ASN A 526 27.31 -4.35 -12.13
CA ASN A 526 26.79 -5.09 -10.98
C ASN A 526 27.89 -5.99 -10.38
N LYS A 527 29.14 -5.50 -10.29
CA LYS A 527 30.32 -6.27 -9.89
C LYS A 527 30.18 -6.92 -8.49
N ASP A 528 29.44 -6.27 -7.60
CA ASP A 528 29.28 -6.74 -6.21
C ASP A 528 28.30 -7.92 -6.10
N ARG A 529 27.57 -8.25 -7.16
CA ARG A 529 26.71 -9.43 -7.22
C ARG A 529 27.48 -10.73 -6.96
N CYS A 530 28.60 -10.91 -7.67
CA CYS A 530 29.43 -12.13 -7.53
C CYS A 530 30.08 -12.24 -6.13
N GLU A 531 30.41 -11.12 -5.48
CA GLU A 531 30.91 -11.12 -4.11
C GLU A 531 29.82 -11.48 -3.10
N GLU A 532 28.60 -10.98 -3.29
CA GLU A 532 27.48 -11.28 -2.41
C GLU A 532 26.95 -12.71 -2.62
N GLU A 533 26.95 -13.23 -3.86
CA GLU A 533 26.67 -14.64 -4.17
C GLU A 533 27.69 -15.61 -3.54
N ARG A 534 28.95 -15.24 -3.43
CA ARG A 534 29.98 -16.03 -2.75
C ARG A 534 29.90 -15.96 -1.22
N ARG A 535 29.40 -14.85 -0.68
CA ARG A 535 29.29 -14.62 0.77
C ARG A 535 28.02 -15.20 1.38
N THR A 536 26.98 -15.40 0.58
CA THR A 536 25.66 -15.83 1.06
C THR A 536 25.10 -16.91 0.16
N SER A 537 24.92 -18.13 0.66
CA SER A 537 24.11 -19.17 0.03
C SER A 537 22.61 -18.84 0.03
N PHE A 538 22.23 -17.67 0.54
CA PHE A 538 20.87 -17.12 0.54
C PHE A 538 20.78 -15.97 -0.48
N SER A 539 19.84 -16.10 -1.44
CA SER A 539 19.63 -15.22 -2.57
C SER A 539 19.98 -13.75 -2.27
N PRO A 540 21.01 -13.19 -2.88
CA PRO A 540 21.44 -11.81 -2.69
C PRO A 540 20.48 -10.86 -3.42
N TRP A 541 19.22 -10.83 -2.96
CA TRP A 541 18.12 -10.10 -3.60
C TRP A 541 18.44 -8.61 -3.89
N ARG A 542 19.39 -8.03 -3.17
CA ARG A 542 19.80 -6.63 -3.33
C ARG A 542 20.44 -6.37 -4.68
N TYR A 543 21.20 -7.32 -5.22
CA TYR A 543 21.90 -7.25 -6.50
C TYR A 543 21.31 -8.21 -7.56
N THR A 544 20.50 -9.19 -7.16
CA THR A 544 19.81 -10.09 -8.09
C THR A 544 18.41 -9.62 -8.49
N GLN A 545 17.91 -8.54 -7.89
CA GLN A 545 16.62 -7.95 -8.23
C GLN A 545 16.72 -6.45 -8.56
N ASN A 546 17.93 -5.93 -8.80
CA ASN A 546 18.18 -4.53 -9.12
C ASN A 546 18.23 -4.24 -10.64
N CYS A 547 17.64 -5.10 -11.48
CA CYS A 547 17.65 -4.98 -12.96
C CYS A 547 17.30 -3.56 -13.45
N THR A 548 16.28 -2.92 -12.86
CA THR A 548 15.89 -1.55 -13.19
C THR A 548 16.99 -0.50 -12.95
N LYS A 549 17.89 -0.74 -12.01
CA LYS A 549 19.06 0.13 -11.74
C LYS A 549 20.21 -0.20 -12.66
N CYS A 550 20.39 -1.48 -13.01
CA CYS A 550 21.44 -1.94 -13.90
C CYS A 550 21.26 -1.38 -15.32
N VAL A 551 20.04 -1.37 -15.87
CA VAL A 551 19.79 -0.83 -17.21
C VAL A 551 20.07 0.67 -17.31
N VAL A 552 19.79 1.40 -16.23
CA VAL A 552 20.09 2.84 -16.16
C VAL A 552 21.60 3.08 -16.02
N ALA A 553 22.30 2.30 -15.19
CA ALA A 553 23.75 2.37 -15.05
C ALA A 553 24.45 2.04 -16.37
N TYR A 554 23.91 1.06 -17.12
CA TYR A 554 24.41 0.69 -18.44
C TYR A 554 24.33 1.88 -19.41
N GLU A 555 23.17 2.51 -19.54
CA GLU A 555 22.99 3.67 -20.41
C GLU A 555 23.95 4.81 -20.06
N LEU A 556 24.13 5.14 -18.76
CA LEU A 556 25.08 6.15 -18.34
C LEU A 556 26.53 5.78 -18.65
N ARG A 557 26.91 4.51 -18.49
CA ARG A 557 28.24 4.05 -18.89
C ARG A 557 28.46 4.19 -20.38
N ARG A 558 27.49 3.83 -21.18
CA ARG A 558 27.54 4.00 -22.64
C ARG A 558 27.62 5.48 -23.05
N ARG A 559 27.11 6.41 -22.23
CA ARG A 559 27.31 7.86 -22.38
C ARG A 559 28.68 8.35 -21.84
N GLY A 560 29.51 7.44 -21.32
CA GLY A 560 30.89 7.75 -20.88
C GLY A 560 31.00 8.19 -19.42
N TYR A 561 30.10 7.80 -18.55
CA TYR A 561 30.17 8.12 -17.11
C TYR A 561 30.58 6.90 -16.28
N ASP A 562 31.42 7.13 -15.25
CA ASP A 562 32.00 6.06 -14.43
C ASP A 562 31.10 5.69 -13.25
N VAL A 563 30.03 4.97 -13.54
CA VAL A 563 28.98 4.60 -12.59
C VAL A 563 28.76 3.10 -12.51
N VAL A 564 28.24 2.64 -11.36
CA VAL A 564 27.76 1.28 -11.11
C VAL A 564 26.34 1.31 -10.61
N ALA A 565 25.62 0.20 -10.73
CA ALA A 565 24.26 0.08 -10.26
C ALA A 565 24.21 -0.03 -8.72
N ARG A 566 23.35 0.75 -8.09
CA ARG A 566 23.09 0.64 -6.64
C ARG A 566 22.35 -0.66 -6.31
N PRO A 567 22.63 -1.26 -5.14
CA PRO A 567 21.81 -2.35 -4.63
C PRO A 567 20.38 -1.89 -4.33
N LEU A 568 19.45 -2.81 -4.23
CA LEU A 568 18.14 -2.54 -3.66
C LEU A 568 18.27 -2.40 -2.14
N TYR A 569 17.71 -1.36 -1.57
CA TYR A 569 17.67 -1.17 -0.11
C TYR A 569 16.39 -1.72 0.52
N GLU A 570 15.32 -1.88 -0.26
CA GLU A 570 14.02 -2.42 0.16
C GLU A 570 13.40 -3.26 -0.97
N ILE A 571 12.61 -4.29 -0.63
CA ILE A 571 11.90 -5.13 -1.60
C ILE A 571 10.93 -4.29 -2.46
N ASN A 572 10.36 -3.23 -1.88
CA ASN A 572 9.46 -2.27 -2.54
C ASN A 572 10.18 -0.96 -2.90
N ASP A 573 11.43 -1.06 -3.38
CA ASP A 573 12.14 0.13 -3.88
C ASP A 573 11.32 0.79 -4.99
N ARG A 574 10.94 2.07 -4.79
CA ARG A 574 10.10 2.84 -5.71
C ARG A 574 10.69 2.96 -7.12
N PHE A 575 12.00 2.86 -7.25
CA PHE A 575 12.66 2.90 -8.54
C PHE A 575 12.26 1.75 -9.46
N ARG A 576 11.81 0.61 -8.92
CA ARG A 576 11.30 -0.52 -9.70
C ARG A 576 10.13 -0.15 -10.63
N GLY A 577 9.23 0.73 -10.18
CA GLY A 577 8.07 1.15 -10.96
C GLY A 577 8.25 2.48 -11.70
N THR A 578 9.38 3.19 -11.47
CA THR A 578 9.60 4.56 -11.98
C THR A 578 10.88 4.73 -12.78
N TRP A 579 11.59 3.63 -13.10
CA TRP A 579 12.86 3.68 -13.84
C TRP A 579 12.75 4.43 -15.18
N ALA A 580 11.61 4.30 -15.87
CA ALA A 580 11.37 4.97 -17.13
C ALA A 580 11.27 6.52 -16.98
N ARG A 581 11.03 7.02 -15.77
CA ARG A 581 10.98 8.47 -15.47
C ARG A 581 12.36 9.07 -15.23
N ALA A 582 13.36 8.25 -14.91
CA ALA A 582 14.74 8.70 -14.76
C ALA A 582 15.37 9.13 -16.09
N MET A 583 14.74 8.77 -17.20
CA MET A 583 15.09 9.12 -18.56
C MET A 583 13.84 9.56 -19.30
N SER A 584 13.87 10.73 -19.93
CA SER A 584 12.71 11.26 -20.63
C SER A 584 13.15 12.05 -21.86
N PRO A 585 12.64 11.71 -23.06
CA PRO A 585 12.94 12.49 -24.27
C PRO A 585 12.23 13.85 -24.29
N ASP A 586 11.17 14.02 -23.51
CA ASP A 586 10.26 15.16 -23.60
C ASP A 586 9.60 15.57 -22.27
N GLY A 587 10.09 15.03 -21.16
CA GLY A 587 9.52 15.29 -19.82
C GLY A 587 8.38 14.35 -19.41
N ALA A 588 7.87 13.49 -20.32
CA ALA A 588 6.75 12.57 -20.04
C ALA A 588 7.19 11.12 -19.69
N GLY A 589 8.50 10.82 -19.78
CA GLY A 589 9.06 9.49 -19.61
C GLY A 589 9.30 8.76 -20.94
N LEU A 590 9.81 7.54 -20.87
CA LEU A 590 10.07 6.72 -22.06
C LEU A 590 8.79 6.13 -22.63
N THR A 591 8.61 6.20 -23.94
CA THR A 591 7.52 5.54 -24.65
C THR A 591 7.96 4.17 -25.13
N GLY A 592 7.18 3.13 -24.80
CA GLY A 592 7.44 1.75 -25.19
C GLY A 592 6.78 1.36 -26.50
N TYR A 593 7.49 0.58 -27.31
CA TYR A 593 6.96 -0.09 -28.49
C TYR A 593 6.63 -1.53 -28.10
N PRO A 594 5.34 -1.94 -28.16
CA PRO A 594 4.96 -3.31 -27.81
C PRO A 594 5.50 -4.31 -28.85
N VAL A 595 5.97 -5.45 -28.38
CA VAL A 595 6.46 -6.55 -29.20
C VAL A 595 5.47 -7.72 -29.09
N TYR A 596 5.00 -8.20 -30.22
CA TYR A 596 4.05 -9.30 -30.31
C TYR A 596 4.77 -10.55 -30.87
N GLY A 597 4.54 -11.70 -30.25
CA GLY A 597 5.08 -12.99 -30.69
C GLY A 597 4.50 -14.12 -29.85
N GLY A 598 4.33 -15.30 -30.42
CA GLY A 598 3.76 -16.45 -29.74
C GLY A 598 4.81 -17.34 -29.07
N ASN A 599 6.06 -17.25 -29.49
CA ASN A 599 7.20 -18.02 -28.96
C ASN A 599 8.47 -17.17 -28.87
N GLY A 600 9.51 -17.67 -28.23
CA GLY A 600 10.73 -16.92 -27.96
C GLY A 600 11.50 -16.44 -29.19
N GLU A 601 11.49 -17.24 -30.27
CA GLU A 601 12.15 -16.89 -31.55
C GLU A 601 11.41 -15.74 -32.24
N GLU A 602 10.08 -15.79 -32.28
CA GLU A 602 9.25 -14.73 -32.84
C GLU A 602 9.37 -13.43 -32.00
N ILE A 603 9.32 -13.53 -30.67
CA ILE A 603 9.45 -12.37 -29.78
C ILE A 603 10.80 -11.69 -30.01
N MET A 604 11.90 -12.46 -30.09
CA MET A 604 13.23 -11.91 -30.34
C MET A 604 13.30 -11.23 -31.72
N SER A 605 12.82 -11.93 -32.78
CA SER A 605 12.81 -11.39 -34.14
C SER A 605 12.00 -10.08 -34.24
N TYR A 606 10.81 -10.03 -33.66
CA TYR A 606 10.01 -8.80 -33.69
C TYR A 606 10.60 -7.66 -32.83
N ALA A 607 11.30 -7.99 -31.73
CA ALA A 607 12.07 -7.00 -30.98
C ALA A 607 13.21 -6.43 -31.83
N GLU A 608 13.97 -7.27 -32.52
CA GLU A 608 15.01 -6.86 -33.47
C GLU A 608 14.44 -5.97 -34.58
N ASP A 609 13.36 -6.41 -35.24
CA ASP A 609 12.71 -5.64 -36.30
C ASP A 609 12.24 -4.27 -35.83
N SER A 610 11.76 -4.18 -34.59
CA SER A 610 11.36 -2.92 -33.97
C SER A 610 12.55 -2.00 -33.75
N ILE A 611 13.73 -2.53 -33.39
CA ILE A 611 14.97 -1.80 -33.15
C ILE A 611 15.64 -1.41 -34.45
N LYS A 612 15.68 -2.29 -35.44
CA LYS A 612 16.33 -2.05 -36.78
C LYS A 612 15.70 -0.91 -37.59
N ARG A 613 14.57 -0.36 -37.14
CA ARG A 613 13.94 0.83 -37.76
C ARG A 613 14.65 2.14 -37.40
N PHE A 614 15.57 2.11 -36.46
CA PHE A 614 16.30 3.27 -35.97
C PHE A 614 17.70 3.34 -36.56
N ASP A 615 18.37 4.47 -36.33
CA ASP A 615 19.75 4.68 -36.79
C ASP A 615 20.74 3.80 -36.01
N ASP A 616 21.84 3.45 -36.63
CA ASP A 616 22.93 2.71 -36.01
C ASP A 616 23.47 3.43 -34.78
N GLY A 617 23.78 2.70 -33.72
CA GLY A 617 24.14 3.25 -32.41
C GLY A 617 22.95 3.55 -31.48
N ALA A 618 21.71 3.36 -31.93
CA ALA A 618 20.52 3.51 -31.06
C ALA A 618 20.53 2.48 -29.93
N ARG A 619 20.16 2.91 -28.71
CA ARG A 619 20.12 2.08 -27.50
C ARG A 619 18.75 2.05 -26.89
N PHE A 620 18.42 0.89 -26.32
CA PHE A 620 17.09 0.56 -25.85
C PHE A 620 17.14 -0.14 -24.50
N ILE A 621 16.04 -0.01 -23.75
CA ILE A 621 15.69 -0.88 -22.62
C ILE A 621 14.57 -1.79 -23.06
N VAL A 622 14.70 -3.09 -22.80
CA VAL A 622 13.69 -4.11 -23.08
C VAL A 622 13.08 -4.53 -21.75
N GLN A 623 11.77 -4.42 -21.65
CA GLN A 623 11.00 -4.88 -20.51
C GLN A 623 10.22 -6.13 -20.86
N CYS A 624 10.17 -7.11 -19.95
CA CYS A 624 9.38 -8.34 -20.11
C CYS A 624 8.77 -8.80 -18.78
N SER A 625 7.77 -9.68 -18.88
CA SER A 625 7.33 -10.52 -17.77
C SER A 625 7.68 -11.99 -18.06
N TRP A 626 7.99 -12.75 -17.01
CA TRP A 626 8.28 -14.18 -17.15
C TRP A 626 7.00 -15.03 -17.16
N LYS A 627 7.01 -16.18 -17.80
CA LYS A 627 5.89 -17.14 -17.84
C LYS A 627 5.49 -17.67 -16.47
N ASP A 628 6.46 -17.82 -15.57
CA ASP A 628 6.29 -18.28 -14.19
C ASP A 628 6.07 -17.18 -13.18
N GLY A 629 5.92 -15.92 -13.65
CA GLY A 629 5.67 -14.73 -12.84
C GLY A 629 6.92 -13.89 -12.60
N GLY A 630 6.68 -12.62 -12.29
CA GLY A 630 7.72 -11.60 -12.16
C GLY A 630 7.96 -10.82 -13.46
N ALA A 631 8.85 -9.83 -13.40
CA ALA A 631 9.21 -8.98 -14.53
C ALA A 631 10.71 -8.69 -14.53
N HIS A 632 11.26 -8.40 -15.70
CA HIS A 632 12.67 -8.09 -15.88
C HIS A 632 12.87 -6.98 -16.89
N VAL A 633 14.02 -6.30 -16.81
CA VAL A 633 14.48 -5.31 -17.78
C VAL A 633 15.95 -5.53 -18.09
N PHE A 634 16.31 -5.38 -19.35
CA PHE A 634 17.68 -5.48 -19.86
C PHE A 634 17.88 -4.48 -21.02
N ASN A 635 19.08 -4.38 -21.58
CA ASN A 635 19.38 -3.41 -22.62
C ASN A 635 19.50 -4.06 -24.01
N ALA A 636 19.35 -3.26 -25.05
CA ALA A 636 19.68 -3.62 -26.41
C ALA A 636 20.38 -2.45 -27.12
N GLU A 637 21.33 -2.76 -28.02
CA GLU A 637 21.99 -1.79 -28.89
C GLU A 637 21.94 -2.24 -30.33
N LEU A 638 21.72 -1.29 -31.24
CA LEU A 638 21.86 -1.49 -32.69
C LEU A 638 23.29 -1.10 -33.12
N LEU A 639 24.05 -2.06 -33.59
CA LEU A 639 25.47 -1.90 -33.96
C LEU A 639 25.72 -2.53 -35.30
N ASP A 640 26.18 -1.74 -36.28
CA ASP A 640 26.47 -2.19 -37.64
C ASP A 640 25.30 -3.01 -38.27
N GLY A 641 24.04 -2.54 -38.02
CA GLY A 641 22.82 -3.17 -38.49
C GLY A 641 22.41 -4.43 -37.71
N THR A 642 23.15 -4.82 -36.67
CA THR A 642 22.86 -6.00 -35.83
C THR A 642 22.41 -5.54 -34.43
N VAL A 643 21.36 -6.18 -33.89
CA VAL A 643 20.89 -5.92 -32.53
C VAL A 643 21.61 -6.85 -31.55
N ARG A 644 22.31 -6.26 -30.58
CA ARG A 644 22.87 -6.96 -29.43
C ARG A 644 22.04 -6.73 -28.19
N PHE A 645 21.48 -7.79 -27.64
CA PHE A 645 20.76 -7.76 -26.37
C PHE A 645 21.71 -8.11 -25.24
N VAL A 646 21.73 -7.34 -24.17
CA VAL A 646 22.64 -7.48 -23.04
C VAL A 646 21.93 -7.34 -21.71
N ASP A 647 22.24 -8.18 -20.75
CA ASP A 647 21.72 -8.07 -19.38
C ASP A 647 22.80 -7.59 -18.41
N PRO A 648 22.84 -6.28 -18.10
CA PRO A 648 23.85 -5.73 -17.21
C PRO A 648 23.68 -6.17 -15.74
N GLN A 649 22.58 -6.80 -15.37
CA GLN A 649 22.39 -7.35 -14.03
C GLN A 649 23.21 -8.64 -13.85
N ILE A 650 23.26 -9.49 -14.86
CA ILE A 650 24.05 -10.73 -14.84
C ILE A 650 25.41 -10.59 -15.53
N GLY A 651 25.59 -9.53 -16.32
CA GLY A 651 26.84 -9.27 -17.03
C GLY A 651 27.02 -10.09 -18.31
N GLU A 652 25.93 -10.53 -18.95
CA GLU A 652 25.93 -11.46 -20.10
C GLU A 652 25.09 -10.95 -21.28
N ASP A 653 25.35 -11.52 -22.45
CA ASP A 653 24.48 -11.36 -23.62
C ASP A 653 23.17 -12.14 -23.44
N VAL A 654 22.08 -11.57 -23.92
CA VAL A 654 20.74 -12.19 -23.88
C VAL A 654 20.48 -12.89 -25.21
N GLY A 655 20.30 -14.20 -25.17
CA GLY A 655 20.00 -15.03 -26.32
C GLY A 655 18.54 -15.51 -26.38
N VAL A 656 18.22 -16.28 -27.45
CA VAL A 656 16.87 -16.82 -27.69
C VAL A 656 16.34 -17.69 -26.53
N SER A 657 17.23 -18.31 -25.75
CA SER A 657 16.85 -19.07 -24.54
C SER A 657 16.12 -18.24 -23.52
N THR A 658 16.58 -17.02 -23.30
CA THR A 658 15.93 -16.06 -22.37
C THR A 658 14.56 -15.61 -22.89
N PHE A 659 14.46 -15.37 -24.20
CA PHE A 659 13.19 -15.00 -24.83
C PHE A 659 12.14 -16.13 -24.78
N LYS A 660 12.56 -17.41 -24.75
CA LYS A 660 11.64 -18.56 -24.57
C LYS A 660 10.91 -18.55 -23.21
N ASP A 661 11.49 -17.95 -22.18
CA ASP A 661 10.89 -17.89 -20.85
C ASP A 661 9.98 -16.67 -20.66
N MET A 662 9.93 -15.75 -21.62
CA MET A 662 9.08 -14.55 -21.58
C MET A 662 7.61 -14.89 -21.88
N ALA A 663 6.71 -14.23 -21.17
CA ALA A 663 5.27 -14.33 -21.42
C ALA A 663 4.91 -13.61 -22.75
N PRO A 664 4.18 -14.26 -23.66
CA PRO A 664 3.73 -13.63 -24.90
C PRO A 664 2.98 -12.32 -24.66
N GLY A 665 3.25 -11.30 -25.48
CA GLY A 665 2.59 -9.98 -25.36
C GLY A 665 3.03 -9.13 -24.18
N SER A 666 4.02 -9.55 -23.39
CA SER A 666 4.53 -8.80 -22.24
C SER A 666 5.77 -7.96 -22.54
N VAL A 667 6.32 -8.07 -23.75
CA VAL A 667 7.59 -7.43 -24.10
C VAL A 667 7.36 -6.04 -24.69
N GLY A 668 8.11 -5.08 -24.16
CA GLY A 668 8.15 -3.70 -24.65
C GLY A 668 9.58 -3.22 -24.84
N VAL A 669 9.84 -2.48 -25.92
CA VAL A 669 11.15 -1.91 -26.25
C VAL A 669 11.08 -0.40 -26.09
N PHE A 670 11.99 0.21 -25.33
CA PHE A 670 11.99 1.62 -24.97
C PHE A 670 13.33 2.26 -25.41
N ARG A 671 13.29 3.21 -26.34
CA ARG A 671 14.50 3.93 -26.76
C ARG A 671 14.99 4.86 -25.63
N CYS A 672 16.28 4.79 -25.27
CA CYS A 672 16.83 5.53 -24.14
C CYS A 672 18.02 6.45 -24.49
N ASP A 673 18.71 6.24 -25.63
CA ASP A 673 19.86 7.05 -26.05
C ASP A 673 19.51 8.52 -26.31
N ASN A 674 18.31 8.83 -26.74
CA ASN A 674 17.79 10.18 -27.01
C ASN A 674 17.08 10.83 -25.82
N ALA A 675 17.06 10.19 -24.67
CA ALA A 675 16.37 10.68 -23.48
C ALA A 675 17.27 11.61 -22.65
N PHE A 676 16.69 12.65 -22.05
CA PHE A 676 17.33 13.48 -21.03
C PHE A 676 17.37 12.74 -19.70
N ILE A 677 18.45 12.90 -18.96
CA ILE A 677 18.68 12.26 -17.68
C ILE A 677 18.19 13.16 -16.55
N GLY A 678 17.24 12.66 -15.78
CA GLY A 678 16.67 13.37 -14.62
C GLY A 678 17.36 13.03 -13.29
N PRO A 679 17.09 13.80 -12.22
CA PRO A 679 17.72 13.62 -10.90
C PRO A 679 17.35 12.29 -10.22
N GLU A 680 16.28 11.60 -10.62
CA GLU A 680 15.93 10.27 -10.12
C GLU A 680 17.05 9.25 -10.33
N ILE A 681 17.96 9.51 -11.27
CA ILE A 681 19.08 8.64 -11.57
C ILE A 681 20.01 8.42 -10.37
N PHE A 682 20.10 9.37 -9.45
CA PHE A 682 20.88 9.22 -8.22
C PHE A 682 20.38 8.08 -7.31
N ARG A 683 19.15 7.61 -7.53
CA ARG A 683 18.60 6.42 -6.85
C ARG A 683 19.05 5.12 -7.50
N ALA A 684 19.45 5.19 -8.77
CA ALA A 684 19.83 4.02 -9.56
C ALA A 684 21.32 3.74 -9.51
N VAL A 685 22.14 4.77 -9.53
CA VAL A 685 23.59 4.64 -9.71
C VAL A 685 24.42 5.34 -8.65
N GLU A 686 25.66 4.92 -8.52
CA GLU A 686 26.71 5.58 -7.74
C GLU A 686 28.03 5.54 -8.51
N GLU A 687 28.99 6.42 -8.17
CA GLU A 687 30.32 6.37 -8.75
C GLU A 687 31.02 5.06 -8.44
N MET A 688 31.75 4.52 -9.41
CA MET A 688 32.61 3.36 -9.19
C MET A 688 33.76 3.75 -8.27
N LYS A 689 33.89 3.06 -7.12
CA LYS A 689 34.98 3.25 -6.14
C LYS A 689 36.24 2.54 -6.57
#